data_92fcaaaf9b17ad846c88e9fc64998801
#
_entry.id   92fcaaaf9b17ad846c88e9fc64998801
#
_cell.length_a   1.000
_cell.length_b   1.000
_cell.length_c   1.000
_cell.angle_alpha   90.00
_cell.angle_beta   90.00
_cell.angle_gamma   90.00
#
_symmetry.space_group_name_H-M   'P 1'
#
loop_
_entity.id
_entity.type
_entity.pdbx_description
1 polymer ?
#
loop_
_entity_poly.entity_id
_entity_poly.type
_entity_poly.pdbx_seq_one_letter_code
_entity_poly.pdbx_strand_id
1 'polypeptide(L)'
;MNYLDELNEAQRAPVVHKDGPVMVIAGAGSGKTRVLTYRIAYLMQQGVDPFNILALTFTNKAAREMKERIGRIVGPSEARNLWMGTFHSVFARILREEAGKLGFPRDFTIYDQQDSHRLISAIIKEMGLDKDVYKYKQIASRISSYKNNLITVKAYYENPELQEADAMAKHPRLGDIYRNYVDRCFKAGAMDFDDLLLRTNELLNVFPEVLAKYQHRFRYILVDEYQDTNHSQYLIVRALADRFQNICVVGDDAQSIYAFRGANIDNIFNFQKDYRNVGVYRLEQNYRSTRNIVEAANNVIEHNKARLEKVVWTANESGNLIKVHRSPTDADEGRFVAGTIFEESMQHQLSYGDFAVLYRTNMQSRAIEDALRKRDIPYRIYGGLSFYQRKEIKDLLAYFRLAINENDEEALHRIINFPARGIGDTTMERLTLCANEFKLPIFTIIKQLDLMDYGLKINSPTRVRLLEFAHMIQSFRIMVETHDAFSLAEHIAKRTGILNEFKKDGTPEGIERLQNIEELLNGIRDFVEGQKEIEEATGSLAEFLQDVALATDLDKEVEDDNRVSLMTIHLAKGLEFPYVFIVGMEEDLFPSALSQNTRTEMEEERRLFYVALTRAERQAYLTYTENRYRWGKLMDAEPSRFIEEINDCYLEYLTPKDSYRYRPLVNIDAFAPVDKSKLRQQKPTNSPPPAYKKPNEEQLKKLRLQKPEQAKPVATGDIPEVAVGNTILHERFGKGVVIDVEGSGADRKAKVRFENGGEKTLILRFAKFKVL
;
A
#
# COMPACT_ATOMS: atom_id res chain seq x y z
N MET A 1 -23.56 -39.92 6.21
CA MET A 1 -23.28 -38.97 7.31
C MET A 1 -24.05 -37.68 7.01
N ASN A 2 -24.74 -37.12 7.99
CA ASN A 2 -25.38 -35.83 7.81
C ASN A 2 -24.26 -34.77 7.81
N TYR A 3 -24.16 -33.91 6.80
CA TYR A 3 -23.11 -32.87 6.71
C TYR A 3 -23.07 -31.96 7.97
N LEU A 4 -24.18 -31.85 8.72
CA LEU A 4 -24.22 -31.13 9.99
C LEU A 4 -23.40 -31.80 11.11
N ASP A 5 -23.04 -33.07 10.97
CA ASP A 5 -22.23 -33.81 11.96
C ASP A 5 -20.73 -33.44 11.82
N GLU A 6 -20.36 -32.80 10.72
CA GLU A 6 -19.00 -32.23 10.51
C GLU A 6 -18.77 -30.92 11.28
N LEU A 7 -19.83 -30.32 11.84
CA LEU A 7 -19.80 -29.05 12.56
C LEU A 7 -19.70 -29.28 14.06
N ASN A 8 -18.86 -28.50 14.74
CA ASN A 8 -18.94 -28.42 16.18
C ASN A 8 -20.22 -27.69 16.63
N GLU A 9 -20.53 -27.75 17.93
CA GLU A 9 -21.76 -27.17 18.49
C GLU A 9 -21.87 -25.66 18.19
N ALA A 10 -20.77 -24.89 18.34
CA ALA A 10 -20.74 -23.44 18.09
C ALA A 10 -20.98 -23.11 16.61
N GLN A 11 -20.46 -23.93 15.68
CA GLN A 11 -20.68 -23.78 14.25
C GLN A 11 -22.08 -24.21 13.84
N ARG A 12 -22.63 -25.28 14.46
CA ARG A 12 -23.95 -25.82 14.15
C ARG A 12 -25.08 -24.87 14.56
N ALA A 13 -24.98 -24.23 15.72
CA ALA A 13 -26.00 -23.33 16.23
C ALA A 13 -26.42 -22.23 15.24
N PRO A 14 -25.52 -21.42 14.67
CA PRO A 14 -25.89 -20.42 13.65
C PRO A 14 -26.35 -21.03 12.32
N VAL A 15 -25.91 -22.24 11.97
CA VAL A 15 -26.35 -22.94 10.75
C VAL A 15 -27.84 -23.32 10.82
N VAL A 16 -28.32 -23.83 11.94
CA VAL A 16 -29.71 -24.26 12.12
C VAL A 16 -30.67 -23.15 12.54
N HIS A 17 -30.18 -21.99 12.89
CA HIS A 17 -30.98 -20.80 13.22
C HIS A 17 -31.68 -20.29 11.94
N LYS A 18 -32.93 -20.64 11.69
CA LYS A 18 -33.59 -20.41 10.40
C LYS A 18 -33.90 -18.93 10.17
N ASP A 19 -34.77 -18.36 10.98
CA ASP A 19 -35.40 -17.06 10.74
C ASP A 19 -34.87 -15.96 11.68
N GLY A 20 -34.90 -14.70 11.23
CA GLY A 20 -34.44 -13.55 11.97
C GLY A 20 -32.98 -13.16 11.73
N PRO A 21 -32.54 -12.04 12.34
CA PRO A 21 -31.19 -11.53 12.17
C PRO A 21 -30.18 -12.34 12.98
N VAL A 22 -29.09 -12.74 12.32
CA VAL A 22 -28.01 -13.56 12.88
C VAL A 22 -26.69 -12.85 12.68
N MET A 23 -25.91 -12.75 13.75
CA MET A 23 -24.54 -12.22 13.73
C MET A 23 -23.58 -13.32 14.20
N VAL A 24 -22.62 -13.68 13.37
CA VAL A 24 -21.57 -14.63 13.68
C VAL A 24 -20.24 -13.87 13.83
N ILE A 25 -19.80 -13.74 15.07
CA ILE A 25 -18.49 -13.15 15.41
C ILE A 25 -17.48 -14.29 15.38
N ALA A 26 -16.55 -14.26 14.45
CA ALA A 26 -15.68 -15.39 14.18
C ALA A 26 -14.21 -15.01 14.27
N GLY A 27 -13.39 -15.84 14.91
CA GLY A 27 -11.93 -15.69 14.90
C GLY A 27 -11.31 -16.10 13.57
N ALA A 28 -10.03 -15.79 13.38
CA ALA A 28 -9.27 -16.31 12.25
C ALA A 28 -9.24 -17.85 12.30
N GLY A 29 -9.39 -18.52 11.15
CA GLY A 29 -9.32 -19.98 11.06
C GLY A 29 -10.46 -20.73 11.75
N SER A 30 -11.56 -20.07 12.18
CA SER A 30 -12.68 -20.70 12.90
C SER A 30 -13.76 -21.33 12.01
N GLY A 31 -13.59 -21.28 10.69
CA GLY A 31 -14.52 -21.85 9.73
C GLY A 31 -15.70 -20.95 9.36
N LYS A 32 -15.51 -19.61 9.33
CA LYS A 32 -16.50 -18.61 8.85
C LYS A 32 -17.23 -19.05 7.59
N THR A 33 -16.48 -19.31 6.54
CA THR A 33 -17.00 -19.70 5.23
C THR A 33 -17.74 -21.04 5.28
N ARG A 34 -17.29 -21.98 6.14
CA ARG A 34 -17.98 -23.27 6.36
C ARG A 34 -19.36 -23.03 6.95
N VAL A 35 -19.48 -22.24 8.00
CA VAL A 35 -20.77 -21.92 8.63
C VAL A 35 -21.73 -21.28 7.63
N LEU A 36 -21.24 -20.31 6.83
CA LEU A 36 -22.07 -19.63 5.82
C LEU A 36 -22.55 -20.59 4.74
N THR A 37 -21.68 -21.43 4.18
CA THR A 37 -22.02 -22.41 3.14
C THR A 37 -22.98 -23.48 3.63
N TYR A 38 -22.76 -23.98 4.86
CA TYR A 38 -23.62 -24.98 5.46
C TYR A 38 -24.98 -24.41 5.85
N ARG A 39 -25.05 -23.15 6.29
CA ARG A 39 -26.31 -22.44 6.51
C ARG A 39 -27.13 -22.31 5.23
N ILE A 40 -26.51 -21.94 4.11
CA ILE A 40 -27.19 -21.88 2.80
C ILE A 40 -27.74 -23.25 2.44
N ALA A 41 -26.94 -24.29 2.54
CA ALA A 41 -27.37 -25.66 2.26
C ALA A 41 -28.54 -26.12 3.19
N TYR A 42 -28.47 -25.76 4.47
CA TYR A 42 -29.54 -26.05 5.44
C TYR A 42 -30.86 -25.35 5.07
N LEU A 43 -30.81 -24.04 4.72
CA LEU A 43 -31.99 -23.27 4.30
C LEU A 43 -32.65 -23.93 3.07
N MET A 44 -31.86 -24.36 2.09
CA MET A 44 -32.35 -25.01 0.89
C MET A 44 -33.02 -26.35 1.24
N GLN A 45 -32.44 -27.16 2.13
CA GLN A 45 -33.03 -28.42 2.63
C GLN A 45 -34.30 -28.19 3.46
N GLN A 46 -34.45 -27.02 4.11
CA GLN A 46 -35.67 -26.61 4.78
C GLN A 46 -36.76 -26.08 3.83
N GLY A 47 -36.56 -26.23 2.51
CA GLY A 47 -37.54 -25.85 1.48
C GLY A 47 -37.45 -24.37 1.06
N VAL A 48 -36.37 -23.67 1.40
CA VAL A 48 -36.16 -22.31 0.87
C VAL A 48 -35.65 -22.43 -0.57
N ASP A 49 -36.37 -21.78 -1.49
CA ASP A 49 -35.99 -21.74 -2.90
C ASP A 49 -34.64 -21.02 -3.07
N PRO A 50 -33.67 -21.61 -3.82
CA PRO A 50 -32.39 -20.97 -4.10
C PRO A 50 -32.49 -19.53 -4.62
N PHE A 51 -33.52 -19.20 -5.41
CA PHE A 51 -33.77 -17.85 -5.91
C PHE A 51 -34.11 -16.83 -4.81
N ASN A 52 -34.54 -17.32 -3.63
CA ASN A 52 -34.83 -16.45 -2.48
C ASN A 52 -33.63 -16.22 -1.56
N ILE A 53 -32.45 -16.74 -1.90
CA ILE A 53 -31.22 -16.60 -1.12
C ILE A 53 -30.25 -15.68 -1.87
N LEU A 54 -29.83 -14.61 -1.18
CA LEU A 54 -28.77 -13.72 -1.61
C LEU A 54 -27.53 -13.94 -0.75
N ALA A 55 -26.40 -14.29 -1.34
CA ALA A 55 -25.12 -14.44 -0.64
C ALA A 55 -24.05 -13.50 -1.23
N LEU A 56 -23.50 -12.65 -0.39
CA LEU A 56 -22.55 -11.61 -0.77
C LEU A 56 -21.18 -11.86 -0.13
N THR A 57 -20.12 -11.68 -0.93
CA THR A 57 -18.72 -11.76 -0.47
C THR A 57 -17.87 -10.70 -1.17
N PHE A 58 -16.56 -10.59 -0.81
CA PHE A 58 -15.68 -9.55 -1.35
C PHE A 58 -14.89 -9.96 -2.59
N THR A 59 -14.60 -11.26 -2.78
CA THR A 59 -13.76 -11.72 -3.90
C THR A 59 -14.47 -12.75 -4.76
N ASN A 60 -14.20 -12.73 -6.06
CA ASN A 60 -14.75 -13.71 -7.00
C ASN A 60 -14.25 -15.13 -6.71
N LYS A 61 -13.02 -15.26 -6.19
CA LYS A 61 -12.48 -16.55 -5.73
C LYS A 61 -13.32 -17.13 -4.61
N ALA A 62 -13.57 -16.34 -3.55
CA ALA A 62 -14.39 -16.77 -2.43
C ALA A 62 -15.81 -17.17 -2.88
N ALA A 63 -16.45 -16.37 -3.74
CA ALA A 63 -17.77 -16.68 -4.29
C ALA A 63 -17.78 -18.03 -5.04
N ARG A 64 -16.75 -18.31 -5.83
CA ARG A 64 -16.61 -19.58 -6.58
C ARG A 64 -16.43 -20.76 -5.64
N GLU A 65 -15.50 -20.68 -4.70
CA GLU A 65 -15.25 -21.74 -3.72
C GLU A 65 -16.49 -22.03 -2.85
N MET A 66 -17.19 -20.99 -2.41
CA MET A 66 -18.44 -21.15 -1.67
C MET A 66 -19.49 -21.89 -2.50
N LYS A 67 -19.68 -21.49 -3.76
CA LYS A 67 -20.64 -22.12 -4.68
C LYS A 67 -20.32 -23.59 -4.94
N GLU A 68 -19.06 -23.92 -5.11
CA GLU A 68 -18.60 -25.32 -5.27
C GLU A 68 -18.87 -26.15 -4.01
N ARG A 69 -18.57 -25.60 -2.82
CA ARG A 69 -18.84 -26.29 -1.53
C ARG A 69 -20.32 -26.52 -1.33
N ILE A 70 -21.18 -25.53 -1.62
CA ILE A 70 -22.63 -25.69 -1.55
C ILE A 70 -23.08 -26.75 -2.55
N GLY A 71 -22.59 -26.73 -3.79
CA GLY A 71 -22.93 -27.72 -4.81
C GLY A 71 -22.58 -29.15 -4.47
N ARG A 72 -21.55 -29.40 -3.63
CA ARG A 72 -21.21 -30.73 -3.11
C ARG A 72 -22.26 -31.24 -2.12
N ILE A 73 -22.99 -30.35 -1.43
CA ILE A 73 -23.99 -30.72 -0.41
C ILE A 73 -25.39 -30.87 -1.01
N VAL A 74 -25.81 -29.91 -1.84
CA VAL A 74 -27.20 -29.84 -2.35
C VAL A 74 -27.34 -30.23 -3.82
N GLY A 75 -26.24 -30.40 -4.52
CA GLY A 75 -26.18 -30.67 -5.95
C GLY A 75 -25.81 -29.43 -6.77
N PRO A 76 -25.01 -29.61 -7.86
CA PRO A 76 -24.51 -28.50 -8.69
C PRO A 76 -25.61 -27.71 -9.42
N SER A 77 -26.71 -28.37 -9.81
CA SER A 77 -27.86 -27.73 -10.47
C SER A 77 -28.57 -26.73 -9.55
N GLU A 78 -28.83 -27.14 -8.32
CA GLU A 78 -29.49 -26.30 -7.32
C GLU A 78 -28.60 -25.09 -6.93
N ALA A 79 -27.29 -25.31 -6.74
CA ALA A 79 -26.37 -24.27 -6.39
C ALA A 79 -26.21 -23.20 -7.49
N ARG A 80 -26.50 -23.52 -8.76
CA ARG A 80 -26.46 -22.56 -9.87
C ARG A 80 -27.53 -21.47 -9.75
N ASN A 81 -28.65 -21.78 -9.14
CA ASN A 81 -29.80 -20.88 -9.02
C ASN A 81 -29.66 -19.85 -7.89
N LEU A 82 -28.65 -20.01 -7.03
CA LEU A 82 -28.36 -19.05 -5.97
C LEU A 82 -27.89 -17.70 -6.54
N TRP A 83 -28.41 -16.62 -5.95
CA TRP A 83 -27.85 -15.30 -6.15
C TRP A 83 -26.62 -15.12 -5.26
N MET A 84 -25.47 -15.51 -5.79
CA MET A 84 -24.21 -15.48 -5.05
C MET A 84 -23.14 -14.82 -5.89
N GLY A 85 -22.39 -13.91 -5.28
CA GLY A 85 -21.29 -13.18 -5.93
C GLY A 85 -20.68 -12.11 -5.06
N THR A 86 -19.81 -11.30 -5.67
CA THR A 86 -19.33 -10.08 -5.02
C THR A 86 -20.43 -9.01 -5.03
N PHE A 87 -20.36 -8.05 -4.10
CA PHE A 87 -21.29 -6.92 -4.08
C PHE A 87 -21.44 -6.27 -5.47
N HIS A 88 -20.31 -5.95 -6.11
CA HIS A 88 -20.34 -5.32 -7.44
C HIS A 88 -20.97 -6.21 -8.52
N SER A 89 -20.68 -7.51 -8.53
CA SER A 89 -21.23 -8.42 -9.54
C SER A 89 -22.74 -8.60 -9.42
N VAL A 90 -23.23 -8.73 -8.19
CA VAL A 90 -24.67 -8.87 -7.91
C VAL A 90 -25.41 -7.57 -8.22
N PHE A 91 -24.85 -6.42 -7.81
CA PHE A 91 -25.52 -5.13 -8.04
C PHE A 91 -25.44 -4.70 -9.50
N ALA A 92 -24.37 -5.01 -10.22
CA ALA A 92 -24.33 -4.84 -11.66
C ALA A 92 -25.43 -5.65 -12.37
N ARG A 93 -25.72 -6.87 -11.90
CA ARG A 93 -26.83 -7.69 -12.42
C ARG A 93 -28.19 -7.06 -12.15
N ILE A 94 -28.42 -6.53 -10.93
CA ILE A 94 -29.67 -5.80 -10.60
C ILE A 94 -29.79 -4.55 -11.48
N LEU A 95 -28.71 -3.77 -11.60
CA LEU A 95 -28.70 -2.57 -12.44
C LEU A 95 -29.01 -2.89 -13.91
N ARG A 96 -28.49 -3.98 -14.47
CA ARG A 96 -28.80 -4.37 -15.85
C ARG A 96 -30.26 -4.75 -16.04
N GLU A 97 -30.89 -5.38 -15.06
CA GLU A 97 -32.33 -5.69 -15.10
C GLU A 97 -33.17 -4.39 -15.07
N GLU A 98 -32.74 -3.35 -14.33
CA GLU A 98 -33.53 -2.15 -14.04
C GLU A 98 -32.94 -0.86 -14.64
N ALA A 99 -31.90 -0.95 -15.46
CA ALA A 99 -31.13 0.19 -16.00
C ALA A 99 -32.02 1.27 -16.64
N GLY A 100 -33.08 0.86 -17.34
CA GLY A 100 -33.99 1.77 -18.01
C GLY A 100 -34.70 2.78 -17.08
N LYS A 101 -34.91 2.43 -15.81
CA LYS A 101 -35.47 3.32 -14.79
C LYS A 101 -34.53 4.48 -14.45
N LEU A 102 -33.20 4.23 -14.52
CA LEU A 102 -32.18 5.24 -14.31
C LEU A 102 -31.71 5.93 -15.60
N GLY A 103 -32.34 5.60 -16.76
CA GLY A 103 -31.98 6.14 -18.06
C GLY A 103 -30.73 5.54 -18.71
N PHE A 104 -30.20 4.42 -18.18
CA PHE A 104 -29.09 3.72 -18.77
C PHE A 104 -29.53 2.56 -19.67
N PRO A 105 -28.75 2.20 -20.70
CA PRO A 105 -28.98 1.00 -21.46
C PRO A 105 -28.74 -0.24 -20.62
N ARG A 106 -29.39 -1.36 -20.92
CA ARG A 106 -29.17 -2.64 -20.20
C ARG A 106 -27.76 -3.19 -20.33
N ASP A 107 -27.12 -2.89 -21.43
CA ASP A 107 -25.77 -3.30 -21.82
C ASP A 107 -24.72 -2.23 -21.52
N PHE A 108 -24.96 -1.39 -20.51
CA PHE A 108 -24.01 -0.36 -20.11
C PHE A 108 -22.58 -0.91 -19.92
N THR A 109 -21.61 -0.10 -20.31
CA THR A 109 -20.18 -0.44 -20.15
C THR A 109 -19.73 -0.19 -18.71
N ILE A 110 -18.92 -1.09 -18.14
CA ILE A 110 -18.26 -0.86 -16.86
C ILE A 110 -16.85 -0.35 -17.13
N TYR A 111 -16.59 0.92 -16.76
CA TYR A 111 -15.28 1.53 -16.90
C TYR A 111 -14.33 1.00 -15.83
N ASP A 112 -13.13 0.64 -16.25
CA ASP A 112 -12.03 0.35 -15.34
C ASP A 112 -11.35 1.64 -14.86
N GLN A 113 -10.35 1.49 -13.98
CA GLN A 113 -9.60 2.62 -13.45
C GLN A 113 -8.85 3.41 -14.54
N GLN A 114 -8.35 2.74 -15.59
CA GLN A 114 -7.62 3.42 -16.67
C GLN A 114 -8.57 4.22 -17.54
N ASP A 115 -9.78 3.71 -17.81
CA ASP A 115 -10.80 4.39 -18.58
C ASP A 115 -11.27 5.65 -17.84
N SER A 116 -11.54 5.52 -16.54
CA SER A 116 -11.91 6.65 -15.66
C SER A 116 -10.82 7.72 -15.62
N HIS A 117 -9.55 7.31 -15.48
CA HIS A 117 -8.42 8.23 -15.48
C HIS A 117 -8.22 8.95 -16.81
N ARG A 118 -8.38 8.25 -17.94
CA ARG A 118 -8.31 8.87 -19.29
C ARG A 118 -9.40 9.90 -19.48
N LEU A 119 -10.64 9.55 -19.11
CA LEU A 119 -11.78 10.46 -19.22
C LEU A 119 -11.60 11.72 -18.37
N ILE A 120 -11.20 11.58 -17.10
CA ILE A 120 -10.94 12.71 -16.20
C ILE A 120 -9.80 13.59 -16.75
N SER A 121 -8.71 12.97 -17.24
CA SER A 121 -7.60 13.71 -17.85
C SER A 121 -8.03 14.51 -19.09
N ALA A 122 -8.91 13.94 -19.92
CA ALA A 122 -9.48 14.62 -21.07
C ALA A 122 -10.34 15.82 -20.64
N ILE A 123 -11.20 15.66 -19.64
CA ILE A 123 -12.03 16.74 -19.08
C ILE A 123 -11.18 17.88 -18.55
N ILE A 124 -10.14 17.60 -17.78
CA ILE A 124 -9.20 18.60 -17.24
C ILE A 124 -8.55 19.40 -18.38
N LYS A 125 -8.11 18.69 -19.44
CA LYS A 125 -7.51 19.32 -20.62
C LYS A 125 -8.49 20.23 -21.35
N GLU A 126 -9.72 19.80 -21.58
CA GLU A 126 -10.74 20.55 -22.30
C GLU A 126 -11.26 21.77 -21.52
N MET A 127 -11.31 21.66 -20.19
CA MET A 127 -11.65 22.78 -19.32
C MET A 127 -10.50 23.81 -19.21
N GLY A 128 -9.35 23.58 -19.86
CA GLY A 128 -8.19 24.46 -19.80
C GLY A 128 -7.56 24.56 -18.41
N LEU A 129 -7.75 23.55 -17.56
CA LEU A 129 -7.24 23.55 -16.19
C LEU A 129 -5.76 23.11 -16.16
N ASP A 130 -5.02 23.68 -15.21
CA ASP A 130 -3.62 23.33 -15.00
C ASP A 130 -3.51 21.88 -14.50
N LYS A 131 -2.80 21.04 -15.27
CA LYS A 131 -2.58 19.61 -14.97
C LYS A 131 -1.71 19.36 -13.75
N ASP A 132 -0.87 20.31 -13.37
CA ASP A 132 -0.01 20.21 -12.18
C ASP A 132 -0.79 20.50 -10.89
N VAL A 133 -1.85 21.30 -11.00
CA VAL A 133 -2.80 21.56 -9.92
C VAL A 133 -3.89 20.47 -9.90
N TYR A 134 -4.55 20.22 -11.03
CA TYR A 134 -5.61 19.21 -11.16
C TYR A 134 -5.03 17.87 -11.64
N LYS A 135 -4.30 17.20 -10.78
CA LYS A 135 -3.75 15.87 -11.09
C LYS A 135 -4.87 14.86 -11.21
N TYR A 136 -5.05 14.28 -12.39
CA TYR A 136 -6.19 13.42 -12.70
C TYR A 136 -6.41 12.28 -11.70
N LYS A 137 -5.34 11.69 -11.13
CA LYS A 137 -5.44 10.63 -10.12
C LYS A 137 -5.99 11.13 -8.78
N GLN A 138 -5.58 12.33 -8.34
CA GLN A 138 -6.11 12.95 -7.13
C GLN A 138 -7.58 13.29 -7.30
N ILE A 139 -7.94 13.85 -8.47
CA ILE A 139 -9.33 14.17 -8.81
C ILE A 139 -10.18 12.90 -8.87
N ALA A 140 -9.68 11.83 -9.51
CA ALA A 140 -10.36 10.54 -9.56
C ALA A 140 -10.59 9.95 -8.16
N SER A 141 -9.57 9.96 -7.31
CA SER A 141 -9.68 9.50 -5.92
C SER A 141 -10.71 10.29 -5.12
N ARG A 142 -10.78 11.62 -5.33
CA ARG A 142 -11.74 12.48 -4.65
C ARG A 142 -13.17 12.23 -5.13
N ILE A 143 -13.38 12.06 -6.43
CA ILE A 143 -14.69 11.69 -7.02
C ILE A 143 -15.13 10.31 -6.50
N SER A 144 -14.23 9.34 -6.46
CA SER A 144 -14.48 8.00 -5.89
C SER A 144 -14.92 8.10 -4.42
N SER A 145 -14.24 8.92 -3.61
CA SER A 145 -14.64 9.18 -2.22
C SER A 145 -16.06 9.76 -2.12
N TYR A 146 -16.43 10.70 -3.00
CA TYR A 146 -17.80 11.25 -3.01
C TYR A 146 -18.83 10.17 -3.34
N LYS A 147 -18.59 9.37 -4.39
CA LYS A 147 -19.52 8.31 -4.79
C LYS A 147 -19.71 7.26 -3.68
N ASN A 148 -18.63 6.83 -3.04
CA ASN A 148 -18.67 5.86 -1.94
C ASN A 148 -19.40 6.39 -0.69
N ASN A 149 -19.42 7.72 -0.49
CA ASN A 149 -20.19 8.38 0.56
C ASN A 149 -21.57 8.87 0.08
N LEU A 150 -22.05 8.40 -1.08
CA LEU A 150 -23.33 8.74 -1.68
C LEU A 150 -23.52 10.24 -1.95
N ILE A 151 -22.42 10.98 -2.11
CA ILE A 151 -22.44 12.39 -2.47
C ILE A 151 -22.57 12.51 -4.00
N THR A 152 -23.80 12.65 -4.49
CA THR A 152 -24.07 12.92 -5.91
C THR A 152 -23.60 14.32 -6.30
N VAL A 153 -23.53 14.61 -7.60
CA VAL A 153 -23.22 15.96 -8.10
C VAL A 153 -24.18 17.00 -7.49
N LYS A 154 -25.47 16.69 -7.38
CA LYS A 154 -26.46 17.56 -6.75
C LYS A 154 -26.14 17.80 -5.28
N ALA A 155 -25.93 16.73 -4.50
CA ALA A 155 -25.58 16.82 -3.08
C ALA A 155 -24.27 17.60 -2.85
N TYR A 156 -23.29 17.48 -3.73
CA TYR A 156 -22.06 18.26 -3.69
C TYR A 156 -22.31 19.76 -3.78
N TYR A 157 -23.16 20.19 -4.75
CA TYR A 157 -23.48 21.61 -4.92
C TYR A 157 -24.43 22.17 -3.84
N GLU A 158 -25.20 21.32 -3.19
CA GLU A 158 -26.03 21.67 -2.03
C GLU A 158 -25.24 21.76 -0.72
N ASN A 159 -23.97 21.32 -0.70
CA ASN A 159 -23.12 21.34 0.49
C ASN A 159 -21.93 22.31 0.33
N PRO A 160 -22.04 23.56 0.89
CA PRO A 160 -20.97 24.56 0.82
C PRO A 160 -19.66 24.12 1.49
N GLU A 161 -19.72 23.31 2.54
CA GLU A 161 -18.53 22.86 3.29
C GLU A 161 -17.62 21.99 2.41
N LEU A 162 -18.21 21.13 1.58
CA LEU A 162 -17.45 20.31 0.64
C LEU A 162 -16.78 21.16 -0.45
N GLN A 163 -17.49 22.18 -0.96
CA GLN A 163 -16.95 23.09 -1.97
C GLN A 163 -15.80 23.94 -1.38
N GLU A 164 -15.96 24.42 -0.15
CA GLU A 164 -14.93 25.17 0.56
C GLU A 164 -13.70 24.29 0.86
N ALA A 165 -13.89 23.04 1.30
CA ALA A 165 -12.80 22.10 1.53
C ALA A 165 -12.00 21.84 0.24
N ASP A 166 -12.66 21.69 -0.90
CA ASP A 166 -11.98 21.50 -2.18
C ASP A 166 -11.28 22.78 -2.67
N ALA A 167 -11.87 23.93 -2.41
CA ALA A 167 -11.24 25.21 -2.70
C ALA A 167 -9.97 25.42 -1.86
N MET A 168 -10.00 25.08 -0.58
CA MET A 168 -8.81 25.08 0.31
C MET A 168 -7.74 24.10 -0.17
N ALA A 169 -8.16 22.95 -0.71
CA ALA A 169 -7.27 21.97 -1.35
C ALA A 169 -6.78 22.41 -2.75
N LYS A 170 -7.02 23.65 -3.16
CA LYS A 170 -6.69 24.23 -4.49
C LYS A 170 -7.41 23.60 -5.68
N HIS A 171 -8.55 22.98 -5.45
CA HIS A 171 -9.39 22.38 -6.50
C HIS A 171 -10.80 23.00 -6.59
N PRO A 172 -10.96 24.35 -6.67
CA PRO A 172 -12.28 24.99 -6.64
C PRO A 172 -13.20 24.58 -7.82
N ARG A 173 -12.65 24.03 -8.90
CA ARG A 173 -13.40 23.56 -10.08
C ARG A 173 -13.67 22.04 -10.06
N LEU A 174 -13.42 21.36 -8.93
CA LEU A 174 -13.61 19.90 -8.83
C LEU A 174 -15.06 19.50 -9.06
N GLY A 175 -16.03 20.26 -8.55
CA GLY A 175 -17.45 20.02 -8.79
C GLY A 175 -17.82 20.05 -10.28
N ASP A 176 -17.22 20.96 -11.07
CA ASP A 176 -17.44 21.01 -12.51
C ASP A 176 -16.82 19.80 -13.22
N ILE A 177 -15.64 19.34 -12.80
CA ILE A 177 -15.03 18.12 -13.33
C ILE A 177 -15.91 16.91 -12.99
N TYR A 178 -16.41 16.81 -11.76
CA TYR A 178 -17.30 15.74 -11.31
C TYR A 178 -18.59 15.70 -12.13
N ARG A 179 -19.22 16.87 -12.35
CA ARG A 179 -20.42 16.99 -13.21
C ARG A 179 -20.13 16.50 -14.62
N ASN A 180 -19.08 17.03 -15.27
CA ASN A 180 -18.70 16.64 -16.63
C ASN A 180 -18.38 15.16 -16.74
N TYR A 181 -17.73 14.58 -15.70
CA TYR A 181 -17.43 13.16 -15.65
C TYR A 181 -18.70 12.31 -15.64
N VAL A 182 -19.63 12.61 -14.73
CA VAL A 182 -20.91 11.90 -14.62
C VAL A 182 -21.74 12.05 -15.90
N ASP A 183 -21.82 13.26 -16.46
CA ASP A 183 -22.57 13.52 -17.69
C ASP A 183 -22.01 12.76 -18.89
N ARG A 184 -20.68 12.62 -18.99
CA ARG A 184 -20.03 11.85 -20.06
C ARG A 184 -20.19 10.35 -19.89
N CYS A 185 -20.05 9.84 -18.66
CA CYS A 185 -20.34 8.45 -18.37
C CYS A 185 -21.79 8.12 -18.75
N PHE A 186 -22.73 8.98 -18.37
CA PHE A 186 -24.14 8.80 -18.72
C PHE A 186 -24.37 8.79 -20.24
N LYS A 187 -23.83 9.77 -20.97
CA LYS A 187 -23.94 9.86 -22.44
C LYS A 187 -23.30 8.66 -23.15
N ALA A 188 -22.21 8.14 -22.58
CA ALA A 188 -21.53 6.95 -23.08
C ALA A 188 -22.25 5.64 -22.72
N GLY A 189 -23.36 5.70 -21.96
CA GLY A 189 -23.99 4.50 -21.40
C GLY A 189 -23.02 3.69 -20.54
N ALA A 190 -22.19 4.35 -19.73
CA ALA A 190 -21.14 3.73 -18.94
C ALA A 190 -21.28 4.04 -17.44
N MET A 191 -20.84 3.10 -16.60
CA MET A 191 -20.73 3.24 -15.15
C MET A 191 -19.33 2.81 -14.72
N ASP A 192 -18.71 3.51 -13.78
CA ASP A 192 -17.51 3.00 -13.14
C ASP A 192 -17.85 2.07 -11.95
N PHE A 193 -16.84 1.50 -11.29
CA PHE A 193 -17.08 0.59 -10.16
C PHE A 193 -17.82 1.26 -8.99
N ASP A 194 -17.55 2.53 -8.72
CA ASP A 194 -18.25 3.27 -7.65
C ASP A 194 -19.70 3.59 -8.02
N ASP A 195 -19.97 3.79 -9.31
CA ASP A 195 -21.35 3.99 -9.81
C ASP A 195 -22.21 2.74 -9.57
N LEU A 196 -21.65 1.53 -9.65
CA LEU A 196 -22.44 0.31 -9.39
C LEU A 196 -23.09 0.32 -8.01
N LEU A 197 -22.38 0.85 -7.00
CA LEU A 197 -22.92 0.99 -5.65
C LEU A 197 -23.83 2.22 -5.51
N LEU A 198 -23.38 3.37 -6.00
CA LEU A 198 -24.14 4.63 -5.93
C LEU A 198 -25.49 4.51 -6.64
N ARG A 199 -25.50 3.98 -7.87
CA ARG A 199 -26.72 3.83 -8.68
C ARG A 199 -27.65 2.75 -8.14
N THR A 200 -27.13 1.71 -7.48
CA THR A 200 -27.97 0.73 -6.78
C THR A 200 -28.69 1.38 -5.61
N ASN A 201 -27.99 2.20 -4.80
CA ASN A 201 -28.64 2.97 -3.73
C ASN A 201 -29.71 3.92 -4.28
N GLU A 202 -29.41 4.65 -5.35
CA GLU A 202 -30.35 5.56 -6.01
C GLU A 202 -31.58 4.78 -6.50
N LEU A 203 -31.38 3.65 -7.18
CA LEU A 203 -32.46 2.80 -7.70
C LEU A 203 -33.41 2.33 -6.58
N LEU A 204 -32.86 1.84 -5.49
CA LEU A 204 -33.66 1.31 -4.38
C LEU A 204 -34.38 2.41 -3.61
N ASN A 205 -33.82 3.62 -3.52
CA ASN A 205 -34.44 4.74 -2.82
C ASN A 205 -35.51 5.46 -3.66
N VAL A 206 -35.27 5.62 -4.98
CA VAL A 206 -36.13 6.40 -5.85
C VAL A 206 -37.33 5.57 -6.38
N PHE A 207 -37.15 4.24 -6.49
CA PHE A 207 -38.16 3.34 -7.06
C PHE A 207 -38.61 2.28 -6.04
N PRO A 208 -39.61 2.60 -5.17
CA PRO A 208 -40.06 1.69 -4.13
C PRO A 208 -40.56 0.33 -4.64
N GLU A 209 -41.12 0.31 -5.88
CA GLU A 209 -41.55 -0.91 -6.52
C GLU A 209 -40.39 -1.85 -6.86
N VAL A 210 -39.21 -1.30 -7.19
CA VAL A 210 -37.97 -2.07 -7.41
C VAL A 210 -37.46 -2.62 -6.09
N LEU A 211 -37.42 -1.79 -5.06
CA LEU A 211 -37.06 -2.24 -3.72
C LEU A 211 -37.99 -3.40 -3.26
N ALA A 212 -39.30 -3.23 -3.38
CA ALA A 212 -40.26 -4.26 -3.02
C ALA A 212 -40.07 -5.54 -3.83
N LYS A 213 -39.78 -5.46 -5.14
CA LYS A 213 -39.47 -6.61 -6.00
C LYS A 213 -38.30 -7.42 -5.44
N TYR A 214 -37.17 -6.77 -5.12
CA TYR A 214 -35.97 -7.44 -4.65
C TYR A 214 -36.06 -7.86 -3.17
N GLN A 215 -36.80 -7.15 -2.32
CA GLN A 215 -37.12 -7.60 -0.97
C GLN A 215 -37.96 -8.90 -0.99
N HIS A 216 -38.94 -9.03 -1.89
CA HIS A 216 -39.72 -10.25 -2.05
C HIS A 216 -38.89 -11.40 -2.61
N ARG A 217 -37.94 -11.10 -3.49
CA ARG A 217 -37.04 -12.09 -4.08
C ARG A 217 -36.04 -12.59 -3.05
N PHE A 218 -35.36 -11.71 -2.33
CA PHE A 218 -34.31 -12.06 -1.38
C PHE A 218 -34.85 -12.16 0.04
N ARG A 219 -35.45 -13.29 0.35
CA ARG A 219 -36.02 -13.55 1.69
C ARG A 219 -34.94 -13.84 2.73
N TYR A 220 -33.78 -14.35 2.30
CA TYR A 220 -32.60 -14.63 3.13
C TYR A 220 -31.39 -13.97 2.52
N ILE A 221 -30.69 -13.16 3.32
CA ILE A 221 -29.51 -12.42 2.90
C ILE A 221 -28.35 -12.86 3.79
N LEU A 222 -27.27 -13.31 3.17
CA LEU A 222 -26.07 -13.74 3.86
C LEU A 222 -24.88 -12.90 3.38
N VAL A 223 -24.09 -12.37 4.32
CA VAL A 223 -22.94 -11.51 4.02
C VAL A 223 -21.71 -12.03 4.71
N ASP A 224 -20.69 -12.40 3.93
CA ASP A 224 -19.35 -12.75 4.41
C ASP A 224 -18.49 -11.50 4.59
N GLU A 225 -17.49 -11.56 5.49
CA GLU A 225 -16.53 -10.48 5.77
C GLU A 225 -17.22 -9.12 6.03
N TYR A 226 -18.32 -9.13 6.80
CA TYR A 226 -19.18 -7.95 6.99
C TYR A 226 -18.44 -6.72 7.55
N GLN A 227 -17.34 -6.90 8.28
CA GLN A 227 -16.49 -5.83 8.80
C GLN A 227 -15.78 -5.01 7.71
N ASP A 228 -15.75 -5.50 6.47
CA ASP A 228 -15.12 -4.80 5.34
C ASP A 228 -16.12 -4.02 4.48
N THR A 229 -17.40 -4.01 4.85
CA THR A 229 -18.43 -3.28 4.11
C THR A 229 -18.24 -1.76 4.23
N ASN A 230 -18.40 -1.05 3.11
CA ASN A 230 -18.47 0.41 3.12
C ASN A 230 -19.91 0.90 3.40
N HIS A 231 -20.07 2.20 3.60
CA HIS A 231 -21.36 2.79 3.92
C HIS A 231 -22.43 2.52 2.84
N SER A 232 -22.07 2.59 1.57
CA SER A 232 -22.96 2.33 0.44
C SER A 232 -23.46 0.88 0.44
N GLN A 233 -22.58 -0.09 0.62
CA GLN A 233 -22.90 -1.52 0.70
C GLN A 233 -23.80 -1.83 1.89
N TYR A 234 -23.47 -1.26 3.06
CA TYR A 234 -24.29 -1.39 4.27
C TYR A 234 -25.73 -0.93 4.02
N LEU A 235 -25.94 0.26 3.42
CA LEU A 235 -27.28 0.78 3.17
C LEU A 235 -28.07 -0.09 2.20
N ILE A 236 -27.45 -0.60 1.13
CA ILE A 236 -28.12 -1.51 0.18
C ILE A 236 -28.57 -2.79 0.89
N VAL A 237 -27.66 -3.42 1.64
CA VAL A 237 -27.98 -4.67 2.37
C VAL A 237 -29.11 -4.44 3.37
N ARG A 238 -29.04 -3.33 4.12
CA ARG A 238 -30.07 -2.95 5.09
C ARG A 238 -31.44 -2.75 4.41
N ALA A 239 -31.49 -1.98 3.31
CA ALA A 239 -32.73 -1.75 2.57
C ALA A 239 -33.34 -3.05 2.03
N LEU A 240 -32.52 -3.96 1.50
CA LEU A 240 -33.00 -5.27 1.01
C LEU A 240 -33.50 -6.17 2.14
N ALA A 241 -32.84 -6.14 3.30
CA ALA A 241 -33.16 -6.99 4.46
C ALA A 241 -34.39 -6.50 5.24
N ASP A 242 -34.77 -5.23 5.14
CA ASP A 242 -35.73 -4.57 6.03
C ASP A 242 -37.07 -5.28 6.14
N ARG A 243 -37.57 -5.86 5.05
CA ARG A 243 -38.88 -6.52 5.01
C ARG A 243 -38.98 -7.80 5.80
N PHE A 244 -38.00 -8.73 5.64
CA PHE A 244 -38.06 -10.07 6.24
C PHE A 244 -37.10 -10.20 7.42
N GLN A 245 -36.10 -9.36 7.52
CA GLN A 245 -35.05 -9.32 8.53
C GLN A 245 -34.28 -10.68 8.71
N ASN A 246 -34.39 -11.59 7.73
CA ASN A 246 -33.63 -12.82 7.70
C ASN A 246 -32.23 -12.55 7.13
N ILE A 247 -31.45 -11.82 7.89
CA ILE A 247 -30.08 -11.46 7.53
C ILE A 247 -29.08 -12.20 8.41
N CYS A 248 -28.08 -12.81 7.79
CA CYS A 248 -26.97 -13.45 8.49
C CYS A 248 -25.66 -12.76 8.08
N VAL A 249 -24.99 -12.12 9.02
CA VAL A 249 -23.68 -11.52 8.81
C VAL A 249 -22.61 -12.33 9.51
N VAL A 250 -21.52 -12.59 8.80
CA VAL A 250 -20.33 -13.27 9.36
C VAL A 250 -19.16 -12.32 9.25
N GLY A 251 -18.41 -12.14 10.32
CA GLY A 251 -17.29 -11.22 10.31
C GLY A 251 -16.31 -11.40 11.45
N ASP A 252 -15.16 -10.77 11.28
CA ASP A 252 -14.07 -10.70 12.24
C ASP A 252 -13.56 -9.26 12.31
N ASP A 253 -13.90 -8.55 13.38
CA ASP A 253 -13.43 -7.18 13.60
C ASP A 253 -11.90 -7.07 13.62
N ALA A 254 -11.20 -8.13 14.09
CA ALA A 254 -9.75 -8.19 14.07
C ALA A 254 -9.15 -8.33 12.65
N GLN A 255 -9.96 -8.59 11.63
CA GLN A 255 -9.56 -8.68 10.23
C GLN A 255 -10.09 -7.51 9.37
N SER A 256 -10.58 -6.42 9.98
CA SER A 256 -10.97 -5.20 9.26
C SER A 256 -9.74 -4.39 8.87
N ILE A 257 -9.34 -4.48 7.59
CA ILE A 257 -8.09 -3.92 7.05
C ILE A 257 -8.27 -3.13 5.74
N TYR A 258 -9.50 -2.74 5.40
CA TYR A 258 -9.82 -2.05 4.14
C TYR A 258 -10.43 -0.65 4.36
N ALA A 259 -10.12 0.04 5.49
CA ALA A 259 -10.61 1.40 5.72
C ALA A 259 -10.11 2.37 4.64
N PHE A 260 -8.91 2.17 4.10
CA PHE A 260 -8.39 2.95 2.96
C PHE A 260 -9.22 2.81 1.66
N ARG A 261 -10.09 1.79 1.58
CA ARG A 261 -11.09 1.58 0.51
C ARG A 261 -12.51 1.98 0.94
N GLY A 262 -12.64 2.66 2.06
CA GLY A 262 -13.93 3.12 2.59
C GLY A 262 -14.69 2.09 3.43
N ALA A 263 -14.06 0.96 3.80
CA ALA A 263 -14.67 0.03 4.76
C ALA A 263 -14.90 0.74 6.10
N ASN A 264 -16.04 0.44 6.72
CA ASN A 264 -16.39 1.01 8.02
C ASN A 264 -16.67 -0.11 9.02
N ILE A 265 -15.76 -0.28 9.96
CA ILE A 265 -15.86 -1.28 11.02
C ILE A 265 -17.08 -1.06 11.93
N ASP A 266 -17.60 0.17 12.02
CA ASP A 266 -18.80 0.47 12.81
C ASP A 266 -20.03 -0.29 12.30
N ASN A 267 -20.05 -0.71 11.04
CA ASN A 267 -21.15 -1.51 10.50
C ASN A 267 -21.34 -2.82 11.28
N ILE A 268 -20.25 -3.51 11.64
CA ILE A 268 -20.35 -4.74 12.44
C ILE A 268 -20.63 -4.43 13.91
N PHE A 269 -20.08 -3.36 14.47
CA PHE A 269 -20.33 -2.97 15.87
C PHE A 269 -21.78 -2.51 16.10
N ASN A 270 -22.40 -1.89 15.09
CA ASN A 270 -23.74 -1.36 15.19
C ASN A 270 -24.83 -2.35 14.78
N PHE A 271 -24.48 -3.52 14.23
CA PHE A 271 -25.47 -4.51 13.74
C PHE A 271 -26.54 -4.86 14.78
N GLN A 272 -26.16 -5.06 16.05
CA GLN A 272 -27.10 -5.35 17.12
C GLN A 272 -28.01 -4.16 17.50
N LYS A 273 -27.65 -2.94 17.11
CA LYS A 273 -28.49 -1.74 17.28
C LYS A 273 -29.47 -1.57 16.12
N ASP A 274 -29.08 -2.03 14.92
CA ASP A 274 -29.87 -1.92 13.71
C ASP A 274 -31.04 -2.90 13.66
N TYR A 275 -30.86 -4.08 14.28
CA TYR A 275 -31.86 -5.15 14.25
C TYR A 275 -32.26 -5.54 15.68
N ARG A 276 -33.55 -5.87 15.84
CA ARG A 276 -34.08 -6.39 17.12
C ARG A 276 -33.91 -7.90 17.19
N ASN A 277 -33.70 -8.42 18.40
CA ASN A 277 -33.63 -9.88 18.65
C ASN A 277 -32.55 -10.59 17.81
N VAL A 278 -31.37 -9.99 17.68
CA VAL A 278 -30.25 -10.58 16.95
C VAL A 278 -29.74 -11.83 17.65
N GLY A 279 -29.72 -12.98 16.95
CA GLY A 279 -29.00 -14.17 17.39
C GLY A 279 -27.50 -13.98 17.24
N VAL A 280 -26.76 -13.84 18.34
CA VAL A 280 -25.31 -13.64 18.33
C VAL A 280 -24.60 -14.93 18.65
N TYR A 281 -23.71 -15.35 17.76
CA TYR A 281 -22.91 -16.57 17.88
C TYR A 281 -21.43 -16.25 17.80
N ARG A 282 -20.59 -16.97 18.57
CA ARG A 282 -19.14 -16.82 18.58
C ARG A 282 -18.46 -18.07 18.08
N LEU A 283 -17.56 -17.92 17.12
CA LEU A 283 -16.70 -19.00 16.62
C LEU A 283 -15.28 -18.73 17.12
N GLU A 284 -14.91 -19.34 18.21
CA GLU A 284 -13.65 -19.05 18.91
C GLU A 284 -12.59 -20.14 18.69
N GLN A 285 -12.98 -21.34 18.26
CA GLN A 285 -12.04 -22.42 17.99
C GLN A 285 -11.36 -22.23 16.62
N ASN A 286 -10.03 -22.06 16.63
CA ASN A 286 -9.21 -22.05 15.43
C ASN A 286 -8.82 -23.48 15.04
N TYR A 287 -8.96 -23.81 13.76
CA TYR A 287 -8.62 -25.11 13.18
C TYR A 287 -7.40 -25.05 12.25
N ARG A 288 -6.86 -23.87 12.02
CA ARG A 288 -5.79 -23.61 11.06
C ARG A 288 -4.42 -23.74 11.70
N SER A 289 -4.16 -22.91 12.71
CA SER A 289 -2.82 -22.60 13.21
C SER A 289 -2.47 -23.40 14.46
N THR A 290 -1.17 -23.58 14.71
CA THR A 290 -0.65 -24.10 15.98
C THR A 290 -0.95 -23.14 17.13
N ARG A 291 -0.90 -23.64 18.36
CA ARG A 291 -1.26 -22.86 19.55
C ARG A 291 -0.37 -21.64 19.75
N ASN A 292 0.94 -21.75 19.54
CA ASN A 292 1.86 -20.62 19.71
C ASN A 292 1.51 -19.46 18.77
N ILE A 293 1.11 -19.75 17.53
CA ILE A 293 0.68 -18.71 16.57
C ILE A 293 -0.62 -18.04 17.02
N VAL A 294 -1.60 -18.83 17.49
CA VAL A 294 -2.91 -18.32 17.95
C VAL A 294 -2.74 -17.41 19.16
N GLU A 295 -1.97 -17.85 20.17
CA GLU A 295 -1.75 -17.07 21.39
C GLU A 295 -0.95 -15.79 21.11
N ALA A 296 0.07 -15.85 20.24
CA ALA A 296 0.80 -14.66 19.81
C ALA A 296 -0.11 -13.66 19.09
N ALA A 297 -0.99 -14.15 18.21
CA ALA A 297 -1.96 -13.29 17.52
C ALA A 297 -2.96 -12.65 18.49
N ASN A 298 -3.41 -13.40 19.52
CA ASN A 298 -4.25 -12.86 20.59
C ASN A 298 -3.53 -11.75 21.35
N ASN A 299 -2.26 -11.93 21.72
CA ASN A 299 -1.48 -10.90 22.42
C ASN A 299 -1.45 -9.59 21.62
N VAL A 300 -1.18 -9.67 20.32
CA VAL A 300 -1.16 -8.49 19.45
C VAL A 300 -2.51 -7.78 19.42
N ILE A 301 -3.60 -8.51 19.15
CA ILE A 301 -4.90 -7.86 18.95
C ILE A 301 -5.52 -7.35 20.25
N GLU A 302 -5.08 -7.82 21.40
CA GLU A 302 -5.52 -7.33 22.72
C GLU A 302 -5.18 -5.86 22.97
N HIS A 303 -4.18 -5.32 22.31
CA HIS A 303 -3.82 -3.92 22.38
C HIS A 303 -4.83 -2.98 21.68
N ASN A 304 -5.73 -3.50 20.83
CA ASN A 304 -6.83 -2.74 20.25
C ASN A 304 -7.97 -2.61 21.28
N LYS A 305 -8.49 -1.38 21.46
CA LYS A 305 -9.58 -1.13 22.42
C LYS A 305 -10.96 -1.33 21.78
N ALA A 306 -11.13 -0.92 20.52
CA ALA A 306 -12.36 -1.15 19.78
C ALA A 306 -12.37 -2.58 19.23
N ARG A 307 -12.98 -3.51 19.98
CA ARG A 307 -13.07 -4.92 19.57
C ARG A 307 -14.35 -5.58 20.08
N LEU A 308 -14.80 -6.62 19.37
CA LEU A 308 -15.83 -7.52 19.84
C LEU A 308 -15.21 -8.53 20.82
N GLU A 309 -15.96 -8.85 21.88
CA GLU A 309 -15.49 -9.82 22.88
C GLU A 309 -15.47 -11.22 22.27
N LYS A 310 -14.26 -11.76 22.08
CA LYS A 310 -14.00 -13.15 21.70
C LYS A 310 -12.60 -13.55 22.16
N VAL A 311 -12.43 -14.84 22.46
CA VAL A 311 -11.13 -15.44 22.80
C VAL A 311 -10.86 -16.57 21.83
N VAL A 312 -9.92 -16.38 20.90
CA VAL A 312 -9.58 -17.41 19.93
C VAL A 312 -8.66 -18.43 20.58
N TRP A 313 -9.02 -19.69 20.50
CA TRP A 313 -8.24 -20.81 21.03
C TRP A 313 -8.15 -21.95 20.02
N THR A 314 -7.19 -22.86 20.18
CA THR A 314 -7.05 -24.02 19.31
C THR A 314 -6.78 -25.30 20.10
N ALA A 315 -7.29 -26.42 19.57
CA ALA A 315 -6.97 -27.75 20.03
C ALA A 315 -5.75 -28.36 19.32
N ASN A 316 -5.19 -27.65 18.32
CA ASN A 316 -4.01 -28.08 17.62
C ASN A 316 -2.79 -28.14 18.55
N GLU A 317 -1.75 -28.84 18.14
CA GLU A 317 -0.46 -28.89 18.86
C GLU A 317 0.12 -27.51 19.15
N SER A 318 1.04 -27.44 20.11
CA SER A 318 1.71 -26.16 20.44
C SER A 318 2.48 -25.61 19.26
N GLY A 319 3.08 -26.47 18.45
CA GLY A 319 3.94 -26.11 17.33
C GLY A 319 5.25 -25.47 17.78
N ASN A 320 6.03 -25.01 16.83
CA ASN A 320 7.27 -24.27 17.09
C ASN A 320 6.98 -22.83 17.55
N LEU A 321 7.97 -22.22 18.20
CA LEU A 321 7.94 -20.79 18.49
C LEU A 321 8.05 -19.97 17.19
N ILE A 322 7.53 -18.76 17.20
CA ILE A 322 7.65 -17.81 16.09
C ILE A 322 9.10 -17.35 16.03
N LYS A 323 9.77 -17.56 14.90
CA LYS A 323 11.18 -17.24 14.73
C LYS A 323 11.36 -15.77 14.36
N VAL A 324 12.20 -15.06 15.13
CA VAL A 324 12.54 -13.65 14.88
C VAL A 324 13.98 -13.55 14.43
N HIS A 325 14.21 -12.94 13.27
CA HIS A 325 15.54 -12.77 12.70
C HIS A 325 15.84 -11.29 12.40
N ARG A 326 17.01 -10.83 12.82
CA ARG A 326 17.57 -9.52 12.52
C ARG A 326 18.65 -9.64 11.46
N SER A 327 18.52 -8.89 10.38
CA SER A 327 19.51 -8.83 9.30
C SER A 327 20.23 -7.49 9.30
N PRO A 328 21.50 -7.39 8.86
CA PRO A 328 22.17 -6.10 8.71
C PRO A 328 21.51 -5.18 7.68
N THR A 329 21.11 -5.72 6.53
CA THR A 329 20.48 -4.98 5.43
C THR A 329 19.29 -5.73 4.83
N ASP A 330 18.52 -5.08 3.96
CA ASP A 330 17.41 -5.67 3.20
C ASP A 330 17.87 -6.79 2.24
N ALA A 331 19.07 -6.65 1.65
CA ALA A 331 19.69 -7.72 0.85
C ALA A 331 20.03 -8.96 1.72
N ASP A 332 20.49 -8.76 2.96
CA ASP A 332 20.74 -9.84 3.92
C ASP A 332 19.43 -10.49 4.37
N GLU A 333 18.39 -9.69 4.61
CA GLU A 333 17.04 -10.18 4.90
C GLU A 333 16.54 -11.11 3.78
N GLY A 334 16.68 -10.68 2.51
CA GLY A 334 16.35 -11.52 1.36
C GLY A 334 17.16 -12.82 1.31
N ARG A 335 18.48 -12.75 1.57
CA ARG A 335 19.34 -13.95 1.62
C ARG A 335 18.94 -14.91 2.73
N PHE A 336 18.60 -14.40 3.91
CA PHE A 336 18.08 -15.22 5.00
C PHE A 336 16.78 -15.92 4.62
N VAL A 337 15.79 -15.18 4.11
CA VAL A 337 14.49 -15.73 3.70
C VAL A 337 14.67 -16.83 2.66
N ALA A 338 15.39 -16.55 1.57
CA ALA A 338 15.62 -17.53 0.51
C ALA A 338 16.44 -18.75 1.01
N GLY A 339 17.41 -18.53 1.92
CA GLY A 339 18.18 -19.59 2.56
C GLY A 339 17.30 -20.50 3.40
N THR A 340 16.49 -19.92 4.26
CA THR A 340 15.58 -20.66 5.15
C THR A 340 14.53 -21.42 4.35
N ILE A 341 13.93 -20.84 3.30
CA ILE A 341 12.98 -21.54 2.43
C ILE A 341 13.65 -22.78 1.81
N PHE A 342 14.87 -22.64 1.31
CA PHE A 342 15.62 -23.77 0.74
C PHE A 342 15.90 -24.87 1.79
N GLU A 343 16.38 -24.48 2.96
CA GLU A 343 16.71 -25.41 4.04
C GLU A 343 15.48 -26.16 4.57
N GLU A 344 14.38 -25.44 4.88
CA GLU A 344 13.12 -26.03 5.33
C GLU A 344 12.51 -26.95 4.27
N SER A 345 12.54 -26.54 2.99
CA SER A 345 12.07 -27.36 1.87
C SER A 345 12.84 -28.69 1.78
N MET A 346 14.18 -28.65 1.92
CA MET A 346 15.03 -29.85 1.85
C MET A 346 14.89 -30.73 3.08
N GLN A 347 14.86 -30.14 4.28
CA GLN A 347 14.82 -30.91 5.54
C GLN A 347 13.47 -31.60 5.75
N HIS A 348 12.38 -30.95 5.36
CA HIS A 348 11.02 -31.40 5.62
C HIS A 348 10.28 -31.90 4.36
N GLN A 349 10.97 -31.95 3.21
CA GLN A 349 10.39 -32.34 1.91
C GLN A 349 9.14 -31.53 1.55
N LEU A 350 9.21 -30.20 1.77
CA LEU A 350 8.11 -29.29 1.52
C LEU A 350 8.13 -28.79 0.06
N SER A 351 6.97 -28.55 -0.48
CA SER A 351 6.80 -27.85 -1.77
C SER A 351 7.10 -26.36 -1.60
N TYR A 352 7.65 -25.71 -2.62
CA TYR A 352 7.79 -24.24 -2.59
C TYR A 352 6.43 -23.52 -2.49
N GLY A 353 5.35 -24.17 -2.90
CA GLY A 353 3.97 -23.68 -2.72
C GLY A 353 3.52 -23.59 -1.25
N ASP A 354 4.22 -24.30 -0.33
CA ASP A 354 3.93 -24.25 1.10
C ASP A 354 4.43 -22.97 1.78
N PHE A 355 5.19 -22.12 1.04
CA PHE A 355 5.81 -20.93 1.58
C PHE A 355 5.19 -19.64 1.03
N ALA A 356 4.94 -18.69 1.93
CA ALA A 356 4.56 -17.34 1.56
C ALA A 356 5.46 -16.29 2.20
N VAL A 357 5.81 -15.25 1.44
CA VAL A 357 6.51 -14.07 1.92
C VAL A 357 5.56 -12.88 1.84
N LEU A 358 5.22 -12.34 3.00
CA LEU A 358 4.27 -11.26 3.18
C LEU A 358 5.02 -9.97 3.51
N TYR A 359 4.68 -8.91 2.79
CA TYR A 359 5.27 -7.58 3.00
C TYR A 359 4.20 -6.49 3.07
N ARG A 360 4.54 -5.36 3.70
CA ARG A 360 3.62 -4.21 3.85
C ARG A 360 3.47 -3.45 2.54
N THR A 361 4.55 -3.32 1.78
CA THR A 361 4.58 -2.58 0.51
C THR A 361 5.28 -3.38 -0.58
N ASN A 362 4.86 -3.16 -1.83
CA ASN A 362 5.45 -3.85 -2.99
C ASN A 362 6.95 -3.58 -3.20
N MET A 363 7.47 -2.48 -2.65
CA MET A 363 8.90 -2.15 -2.76
C MET A 363 9.82 -3.21 -2.13
N GLN A 364 9.34 -3.87 -1.07
CA GLN A 364 10.10 -4.88 -0.35
C GLN A 364 10.32 -6.16 -1.18
N SER A 365 9.54 -6.36 -2.25
CA SER A 365 9.62 -7.58 -3.06
C SER A 365 10.98 -7.75 -3.73
N ARG A 366 11.65 -6.66 -4.13
CA ARG A 366 12.89 -6.72 -4.93
C ARG A 366 14.01 -7.53 -4.26
N ALA A 367 14.34 -7.22 -3.02
CA ALA A 367 15.43 -7.92 -2.31
C ALA A 367 15.12 -9.41 -2.16
N ILE A 368 13.84 -9.75 -1.94
CA ILE A 368 13.36 -11.14 -1.85
C ILE A 368 13.43 -11.82 -3.23
N GLU A 369 12.94 -11.17 -4.29
CA GLU A 369 13.00 -11.68 -5.66
C GLU A 369 14.43 -11.99 -6.09
N ASP A 370 15.37 -11.04 -5.87
CA ASP A 370 16.78 -11.21 -6.21
C ASP A 370 17.42 -12.38 -5.45
N ALA A 371 17.06 -12.56 -4.18
CA ALA A 371 17.60 -13.64 -3.35
C ALA A 371 17.05 -15.02 -3.77
N LEU A 372 15.74 -15.13 -4.04
CA LEU A 372 15.12 -16.36 -4.52
C LEU A 372 15.68 -16.77 -5.88
N ARG A 373 15.84 -15.81 -6.81
CA ARG A 373 16.43 -16.05 -8.11
C ARG A 373 17.86 -16.55 -8.03
N LYS A 374 18.72 -15.97 -7.18
CA LYS A 374 20.10 -16.42 -7.00
C LYS A 374 20.22 -17.87 -6.48
N ARG A 375 19.13 -18.42 -5.96
CA ARG A 375 19.05 -19.82 -5.48
C ARG A 375 18.19 -20.71 -6.39
N ASP A 376 17.77 -20.20 -7.55
CA ASP A 376 16.90 -20.91 -8.49
C ASP A 376 15.58 -21.39 -7.86
N ILE A 377 15.07 -20.64 -6.87
CA ILE A 377 13.79 -20.93 -6.21
C ILE A 377 12.67 -20.26 -7.02
N PRO A 378 11.72 -21.03 -7.56
CA PRO A 378 10.60 -20.46 -8.31
C PRO A 378 9.66 -19.70 -7.37
N TYR A 379 9.18 -18.54 -7.83
CA TYR A 379 8.26 -17.70 -7.06
C TYR A 379 7.15 -17.11 -7.94
N ARG A 380 6.08 -16.67 -7.33
CA ARG A 380 4.97 -15.95 -7.96
C ARG A 380 4.58 -14.72 -7.15
N ILE A 381 4.43 -13.59 -7.83
CA ILE A 381 3.97 -12.34 -7.21
C ILE A 381 2.47 -12.19 -7.44
N TYR A 382 1.72 -12.03 -6.35
CA TYR A 382 0.28 -11.81 -6.42
C TYR A 382 -0.05 -10.32 -6.33
N GLY A 383 -0.92 -9.86 -7.24
CA GLY A 383 -1.46 -8.49 -7.22
C GLY A 383 -0.50 -7.40 -7.68
N GLY A 384 0.60 -7.74 -8.30
CA GLY A 384 1.56 -6.79 -8.83
C GLY A 384 2.28 -7.34 -10.06
N LEU A 385 2.77 -6.43 -10.89
CA LEU A 385 3.81 -6.77 -11.86
C LEU A 385 5.10 -7.09 -11.09
N SER A 386 5.89 -8.04 -11.58
CA SER A 386 7.27 -8.22 -11.12
C SER A 386 7.95 -6.85 -11.03
N PHE A 387 8.86 -6.67 -10.07
CA PHE A 387 9.56 -5.39 -9.88
C PHE A 387 10.12 -4.85 -11.20
N TYR A 388 10.80 -5.71 -11.98
CA TYR A 388 11.39 -5.34 -13.27
C TYR A 388 10.36 -5.12 -14.39
N GLN A 389 9.11 -5.48 -14.22
CA GLN A 389 8.03 -5.24 -15.18
C GLN A 389 7.24 -3.95 -14.92
N ARG A 390 7.49 -3.26 -13.80
CA ARG A 390 6.86 -1.98 -13.50
C ARG A 390 7.23 -0.94 -14.55
N LYS A 391 6.27 -0.07 -14.89
CA LYS A 391 6.42 0.88 -15.98
C LYS A 391 7.65 1.77 -15.82
N GLU A 392 7.81 2.39 -14.67
CA GLU A 392 8.91 3.30 -14.32
C GLU A 392 10.27 2.60 -14.37
N ILE A 393 10.32 1.34 -13.95
CA ILE A 393 11.53 0.51 -14.01
C ILE A 393 11.86 0.20 -15.47
N LYS A 394 10.89 -0.26 -16.25
CA LYS A 394 11.06 -0.49 -17.70
C LYS A 394 11.47 0.76 -18.46
N ASP A 395 10.96 1.91 -18.08
CA ASP A 395 11.32 3.19 -18.69
C ASP A 395 12.80 3.52 -18.43
N LEU A 396 13.29 3.32 -17.21
CA LEU A 396 14.70 3.52 -16.89
C LEU A 396 15.61 2.44 -17.51
N LEU A 397 15.20 1.16 -17.47
CA LEU A 397 15.93 0.07 -18.12
C LEU A 397 16.02 0.29 -19.65
N ALA A 398 15.02 0.90 -20.27
CA ALA A 398 15.09 1.24 -21.70
C ALA A 398 16.16 2.28 -22.00
N TYR A 399 16.41 3.26 -21.12
CA TYR A 399 17.56 4.15 -21.23
C TYR A 399 18.88 3.40 -21.12
N PHE A 400 19.00 2.46 -20.19
CA PHE A 400 20.20 1.63 -20.02
C PHE A 400 20.46 0.77 -21.28
N ARG A 401 19.40 0.14 -21.81
CA ARG A 401 19.47 -0.67 -23.03
C ARG A 401 19.91 0.17 -24.21
N LEU A 402 19.35 1.38 -24.39
CA LEU A 402 19.71 2.24 -25.52
C LEU A 402 21.14 2.82 -25.39
N ALA A 403 21.63 3.04 -24.17
CA ALA A 403 23.02 3.44 -23.92
C ALA A 403 24.02 2.34 -24.33
N ILE A 404 23.66 1.06 -24.16
CA ILE A 404 24.51 -0.08 -24.53
C ILE A 404 24.34 -0.42 -26.01
N ASN A 405 23.10 -0.46 -26.51
CA ASN A 405 22.75 -0.80 -27.88
C ASN A 405 21.89 0.29 -28.51
N GLU A 406 22.53 1.18 -29.29
CA GLU A 406 21.85 2.27 -29.98
C GLU A 406 20.82 1.81 -31.03
N ASN A 407 20.87 0.55 -31.46
CA ASN A 407 19.94 -0.03 -32.43
C ASN A 407 18.69 -0.65 -31.79
N ASP A 408 18.52 -0.55 -30.48
CA ASP A 408 17.33 -1.03 -29.78
C ASP A 408 16.14 -0.08 -30.03
N GLU A 409 15.40 -0.35 -31.12
CA GLU A 409 14.25 0.47 -31.52
C GLU A 409 13.10 0.43 -30.51
N GLU A 410 12.88 -0.69 -29.83
CA GLU A 410 11.88 -0.82 -28.77
C GLU A 410 12.18 0.10 -27.60
N ALA A 411 13.43 0.10 -27.14
CA ALA A 411 13.89 1.03 -26.10
C ALA A 411 13.77 2.49 -26.57
N LEU A 412 14.16 2.78 -27.81
CA LEU A 412 14.05 4.11 -28.41
C LEU A 412 12.59 4.61 -28.42
N HIS A 413 11.66 3.83 -28.96
CA HIS A 413 10.24 4.19 -29.01
C HIS A 413 9.67 4.47 -27.63
N ARG A 414 10.12 3.71 -26.63
CA ARG A 414 9.64 3.85 -25.26
C ARG A 414 10.06 5.15 -24.59
N ILE A 415 11.29 5.63 -24.85
CA ILE A 415 11.90 6.70 -24.06
C ILE A 415 12.11 8.02 -24.81
N ILE A 416 11.99 8.05 -26.12
CA ILE A 416 12.32 9.26 -26.93
C ILE A 416 11.51 10.49 -26.49
N ASN A 417 10.28 10.29 -26.07
CA ASN A 417 9.39 11.34 -25.53
C ASN A 417 9.05 11.16 -24.04
N PHE A 418 9.82 10.38 -23.32
CA PHE A 418 9.62 10.24 -21.87
C PHE A 418 10.96 10.44 -21.12
N PRO A 419 11.08 11.42 -20.20
CA PRO A 419 10.13 12.53 -19.93
C PRO A 419 9.76 13.35 -21.15
N ALA A 420 8.65 14.06 -21.10
CA ALA A 420 8.11 14.77 -22.26
C ALA A 420 9.13 15.74 -22.91
N ARG A 421 9.48 15.49 -24.18
CA ARG A 421 10.41 16.31 -24.99
C ARG A 421 9.73 16.99 -26.17
N GLY A 422 8.40 16.81 -26.32
CA GLY A 422 7.64 17.34 -27.44
C GLY A 422 7.98 16.66 -28.77
N ILE A 423 8.39 15.40 -28.72
CA ILE A 423 8.58 14.51 -29.89
C ILE A 423 7.33 13.62 -29.95
N GLY A 424 6.38 13.98 -30.81
CA GLY A 424 5.11 13.27 -30.91
C GLY A 424 5.15 12.09 -31.88
N ASP A 425 4.06 11.29 -31.83
CA ASP A 425 3.91 10.07 -32.63
C ASP A 425 4.05 10.30 -34.14
N THR A 426 3.54 11.43 -34.65
CA THR A 426 3.71 11.81 -36.08
C THR A 426 5.14 12.01 -36.51
N THR A 427 6.03 12.44 -35.59
CA THR A 427 7.46 12.56 -35.85
C THR A 427 8.09 11.17 -35.89
N MET A 428 7.72 10.32 -34.97
CA MET A 428 8.19 8.93 -34.91
C MET A 428 7.75 8.13 -36.13
N GLU A 429 6.51 8.27 -36.57
CA GLU A 429 6.02 7.66 -37.82
C GLU A 429 6.85 8.05 -39.02
N ARG A 430 7.18 9.36 -39.18
CA ARG A 430 8.03 9.84 -40.26
C ARG A 430 9.45 9.30 -40.19
N LEU A 431 10.05 9.22 -39.00
CA LEU A 431 11.36 8.63 -38.80
C LEU A 431 11.37 7.15 -39.13
N THR A 432 10.33 6.41 -38.75
CA THR A 432 10.17 4.96 -39.05
C THR A 432 10.04 4.73 -40.57
N LEU A 433 9.24 5.53 -41.27
CA LEU A 433 9.10 5.43 -42.71
C LEU A 433 10.46 5.70 -43.41
N CYS A 434 11.18 6.71 -42.99
CA CYS A 434 12.51 7.04 -43.51
C CYS A 434 13.52 5.92 -43.22
N ALA A 435 13.51 5.36 -42.02
CA ALA A 435 14.37 4.25 -41.61
C ALA A 435 14.17 3.02 -42.53
N ASN A 436 12.91 2.72 -42.87
CA ASN A 436 12.56 1.63 -43.77
C ASN A 436 13.01 1.90 -45.22
N GLU A 437 12.88 3.14 -45.71
CA GLU A 437 13.27 3.57 -47.04
C GLU A 437 14.79 3.45 -47.25
N PHE A 438 15.57 3.98 -46.29
CA PHE A 438 17.03 3.99 -46.36
C PHE A 438 17.68 2.72 -45.78
N LYS A 439 16.90 1.82 -45.22
CA LYS A 439 17.36 0.57 -44.54
C LYS A 439 18.41 0.84 -43.45
N LEU A 440 18.20 1.91 -42.70
CA LEU A 440 19.04 2.34 -41.59
C LEU A 440 18.27 2.30 -40.28
N PRO A 441 18.91 2.03 -39.12
CA PRO A 441 18.27 2.16 -37.81
C PRO A 441 17.77 3.60 -37.57
N ILE A 442 16.63 3.75 -36.90
CA ILE A 442 16.02 5.06 -36.61
C ILE A 442 17.00 5.98 -35.88
N PHE A 443 17.74 5.46 -34.91
CA PHE A 443 18.71 6.25 -34.14
C PHE A 443 19.87 6.76 -35.03
N THR A 444 20.30 5.98 -36.02
CA THR A 444 21.31 6.40 -37.02
C THR A 444 20.81 7.59 -37.82
N ILE A 445 19.56 7.59 -38.25
CA ILE A 445 18.95 8.70 -38.99
C ILE A 445 18.92 9.95 -38.08
N ILE A 446 18.50 9.80 -36.81
CA ILE A 446 18.47 10.92 -35.85
C ILE A 446 19.85 11.54 -35.68
N LYS A 447 20.92 10.73 -35.54
CA LYS A 447 22.30 11.23 -35.43
C LYS A 447 22.78 12.02 -36.65
N GLN A 448 22.29 11.66 -37.83
CA GLN A 448 22.73 12.22 -39.10
C GLN A 448 21.81 13.32 -39.65
N LEU A 449 20.79 13.74 -38.87
CA LEU A 449 19.84 14.75 -39.34
C LEU A 449 20.48 16.05 -39.81
N ASP A 450 21.60 16.45 -39.23
CA ASP A 450 22.33 17.67 -39.65
C ASP A 450 23.35 17.43 -40.75
N LEU A 451 23.71 16.19 -41.02
CA LEU A 451 24.73 15.79 -42.01
C LEU A 451 24.13 15.37 -43.33
N MET A 452 22.93 14.79 -43.32
CA MET A 452 22.25 14.26 -44.49
C MET A 452 20.82 14.78 -44.58
N ASP A 453 20.39 15.11 -45.80
CA ASP A 453 19.00 15.45 -46.07
C ASP A 453 18.24 14.16 -46.49
N TYR A 454 17.43 13.65 -45.56
CA TYR A 454 16.56 12.53 -45.76
C TYR A 454 15.17 12.94 -46.30
N GLY A 455 14.96 14.19 -46.70
CA GLY A 455 13.65 14.66 -47.15
C GLY A 455 12.58 14.69 -46.05
N LEU A 456 12.98 14.58 -44.78
CA LEU A 456 12.09 14.55 -43.61
C LEU A 456 11.50 15.94 -43.36
N LYS A 457 10.17 16.05 -43.42
CA LYS A 457 9.44 17.29 -43.09
C LYS A 457 9.29 17.41 -41.55
N ILE A 458 10.40 17.68 -40.85
CA ILE A 458 10.46 17.93 -39.41
C ILE A 458 10.76 19.39 -39.18
N ASN A 459 9.99 20.06 -38.30
CA ASN A 459 10.24 21.44 -37.96
C ASN A 459 11.56 21.61 -37.17
N SER A 460 12.18 22.79 -37.30
CA SER A 460 13.47 23.07 -36.69
C SER A 460 13.50 22.81 -35.15
N PRO A 461 12.51 23.19 -34.34
CA PRO A 461 12.53 22.89 -32.91
C PRO A 461 12.52 21.40 -32.59
N THR A 462 11.78 20.59 -33.35
CA THR A 462 11.74 19.14 -33.14
C THR A 462 13.05 18.49 -33.58
N ARG A 463 13.67 19.00 -34.66
CA ARG A 463 15.00 18.54 -35.13
C ARG A 463 16.07 18.78 -34.06
N VAL A 464 16.11 19.96 -33.43
CA VAL A 464 17.04 20.26 -32.35
C VAL A 464 16.83 19.27 -31.17
N ARG A 465 15.59 19.04 -30.75
CA ARG A 465 15.29 18.10 -29.65
C ARG A 465 15.70 16.65 -29.96
N LEU A 466 15.55 16.21 -31.21
CA LEU A 466 16.01 14.88 -31.64
C LEU A 466 17.53 14.78 -31.54
N LEU A 467 18.26 15.79 -31.97
CA LEU A 467 19.71 15.84 -31.88
C LEU A 467 20.22 15.92 -30.43
N GLU A 468 19.58 16.75 -29.60
CA GLU A 468 19.89 16.82 -28.17
C GLU A 468 19.67 15.46 -27.49
N PHE A 469 18.59 14.74 -27.84
CA PHE A 469 18.35 13.40 -27.36
C PHE A 469 19.45 12.42 -27.83
N ALA A 470 19.83 12.47 -29.11
CA ALA A 470 20.90 11.61 -29.64
C ALA A 470 22.25 11.90 -28.95
N HIS A 471 22.62 13.16 -28.77
CA HIS A 471 23.86 13.55 -28.07
C HIS A 471 23.84 13.08 -26.60
N MET A 472 22.70 13.14 -25.93
CA MET A 472 22.55 12.64 -24.57
C MET A 472 22.82 11.14 -24.50
N ILE A 473 22.21 10.33 -25.38
CA ILE A 473 22.45 8.88 -25.44
C ILE A 473 23.91 8.57 -25.77
N GLN A 474 24.51 9.28 -26.74
CA GLN A 474 25.92 9.10 -27.07
C GLN A 474 26.85 9.42 -25.89
N SER A 475 26.53 10.42 -25.08
CA SER A 475 27.29 10.70 -23.86
C SER A 475 27.25 9.55 -22.87
N PHE A 476 26.11 8.88 -22.73
CA PHE A 476 25.98 7.69 -21.89
C PHE A 476 26.81 6.51 -22.43
N ARG A 477 26.80 6.33 -23.74
CA ARG A 477 27.57 5.25 -24.40
C ARG A 477 29.07 5.35 -24.13
N ILE A 478 29.62 6.56 -24.14
CA ILE A 478 31.05 6.79 -23.82
C ILE A 478 31.35 6.34 -22.38
N MET A 479 30.40 6.53 -21.47
CA MET A 479 30.54 6.15 -20.08
C MET A 479 30.42 4.64 -19.81
N VAL A 480 29.78 3.87 -20.72
CA VAL A 480 29.61 2.42 -20.57
C VAL A 480 30.94 1.70 -20.38
N GLU A 481 32.00 2.14 -21.06
CA GLU A 481 33.31 1.51 -21.03
C GLU A 481 34.19 1.94 -19.82
N THR A 482 33.82 3.04 -19.15
CA THR A 482 34.68 3.69 -18.15
C THR A 482 34.06 3.74 -16.74
N HIS A 483 32.78 3.46 -16.59
CA HIS A 483 32.06 3.54 -15.32
C HIS A 483 31.44 2.19 -14.94
N ASP A 484 31.36 1.94 -13.63
CA ASP A 484 30.58 0.80 -13.12
C ASP A 484 29.07 1.01 -13.35
N ALA A 485 28.30 -0.08 -13.20
CA ALA A 485 26.86 -0.08 -13.44
C ALA A 485 26.13 0.97 -12.58
N PHE A 486 26.52 1.14 -11.32
CA PHE A 486 25.83 2.06 -10.41
C PHE A 486 26.08 3.52 -10.78
N SER A 487 27.35 3.90 -10.97
CA SER A 487 27.74 5.26 -11.34
C SER A 487 27.08 5.71 -12.64
N LEU A 488 27.04 4.82 -13.63
CA LEU A 488 26.39 5.08 -14.91
C LEU A 488 24.86 5.15 -14.77
N ALA A 489 24.24 4.23 -14.08
CA ALA A 489 22.79 4.21 -13.89
C ALA A 489 22.29 5.46 -13.13
N GLU A 490 23.00 5.86 -12.09
CA GLU A 490 22.71 7.10 -11.33
C GLU A 490 22.84 8.34 -12.22
N HIS A 491 23.89 8.40 -13.03
CA HIS A 491 24.09 9.49 -13.99
C HIS A 491 22.95 9.56 -15.01
N ILE A 492 22.57 8.43 -15.60
CA ILE A 492 21.45 8.34 -16.55
C ILE A 492 20.15 8.79 -15.89
N ALA A 493 19.81 8.28 -14.70
CA ALA A 493 18.60 8.64 -13.99
C ALA A 493 18.50 10.16 -13.70
N LYS A 494 19.63 10.79 -13.33
CA LYS A 494 19.71 12.23 -13.08
C LYS A 494 19.61 13.04 -14.37
N ARG A 495 20.38 12.67 -15.41
CA ARG A 495 20.53 13.45 -16.65
C ARG A 495 19.30 13.39 -17.54
N THR A 496 18.59 12.27 -17.57
CA THR A 496 17.35 12.10 -18.36
C THR A 496 16.19 12.93 -17.84
N GLY A 497 16.24 13.36 -16.57
CA GLY A 497 15.16 14.09 -15.90
C GLY A 497 14.04 13.21 -15.36
N ILE A 498 14.15 11.88 -15.44
CA ILE A 498 13.10 10.94 -15.00
C ILE A 498 12.80 11.07 -13.49
N LEU A 499 13.84 11.30 -12.67
CA LEU A 499 13.67 11.55 -11.23
C LEU A 499 12.88 12.83 -10.95
N ASN A 500 13.11 13.88 -11.75
CA ASN A 500 12.39 15.16 -11.59
C ASN A 500 10.92 15.02 -12.01
N GLU A 501 10.63 14.18 -13.01
CA GLU A 501 9.27 13.94 -13.46
C GLU A 501 8.43 13.30 -12.35
N PHE A 502 8.95 12.27 -11.68
CA PHE A 502 8.25 11.63 -10.57
C PHE A 502 8.23 12.48 -9.29
N LYS A 503 9.26 13.30 -9.03
CA LYS A 503 9.26 14.25 -7.90
C LYS A 503 8.18 15.32 -8.01
N LYS A 504 7.80 15.71 -9.23
CA LYS A 504 6.71 16.66 -9.48
C LYS A 504 5.34 16.05 -9.24
N ASP A 505 5.21 14.72 -9.37
CA ASP A 505 3.98 13.99 -9.11
C ASP A 505 3.85 13.74 -7.60
N GLY A 506 3.20 14.65 -6.88
CA GLY A 506 2.99 14.55 -5.42
C GLY A 506 1.87 13.56 -5.02
N THR A 507 1.41 12.70 -5.94
CA THR A 507 0.46 11.63 -5.62
C THR A 507 1.17 10.48 -4.90
N PRO A 508 0.44 9.66 -4.12
CA PRO A 508 1.01 8.45 -3.53
C PRO A 508 1.68 7.54 -4.56
N GLU A 509 1.09 7.42 -5.77
CA GLU A 509 1.67 6.64 -6.86
C GLU A 509 2.93 7.27 -7.45
N GLY A 510 3.02 8.60 -7.50
CA GLY A 510 4.23 9.31 -7.92
C GLY A 510 5.38 9.09 -6.95
N ILE A 511 5.09 9.12 -5.65
CA ILE A 511 6.04 8.81 -4.59
C ILE A 511 6.49 7.33 -4.70
N GLU A 512 5.55 6.39 -4.88
CA GLU A 512 5.88 4.97 -5.06
C GLU A 512 6.80 4.74 -6.27
N ARG A 513 6.55 5.39 -7.40
CA ARG A 513 7.41 5.28 -8.58
C ARG A 513 8.82 5.82 -8.32
N LEU A 514 8.94 6.94 -7.63
CA LEU A 514 10.24 7.48 -7.25
C LEU A 514 11.00 6.48 -6.36
N GLN A 515 10.32 5.92 -5.37
CA GLN A 515 10.88 4.90 -4.50
C GLN A 515 11.31 3.64 -5.27
N ASN A 516 10.53 3.19 -6.25
CA ASN A 516 10.89 2.08 -7.11
C ASN A 516 12.18 2.36 -7.91
N ILE A 517 12.36 3.57 -8.43
CA ILE A 517 13.60 3.97 -9.12
C ILE A 517 14.78 3.97 -8.14
N GLU A 518 14.61 4.53 -6.95
CA GLU A 518 15.65 4.53 -5.92
C GLU A 518 16.03 3.11 -5.52
N GLU A 519 15.05 2.23 -5.41
CA GLU A 519 15.25 0.82 -5.10
C GLU A 519 15.99 0.06 -6.22
N LEU A 520 15.70 0.37 -7.50
CA LEU A 520 16.47 -0.15 -8.62
C LEU A 520 17.94 0.28 -8.52
N LEU A 521 18.19 1.56 -8.25
CA LEU A 521 19.56 2.08 -8.13
C LEU A 521 20.32 1.44 -6.96
N ASN A 522 19.65 1.20 -5.84
CA ASN A 522 20.23 0.48 -4.70
C ASN A 522 20.62 -0.95 -5.11
N GLY A 523 19.74 -1.65 -5.84
CA GLY A 523 20.05 -3.00 -6.32
C GLY A 523 21.20 -3.05 -7.31
N ILE A 524 21.36 -2.02 -8.12
CA ILE A 524 22.54 -1.93 -9.00
C ILE A 524 23.80 -1.71 -8.16
N ARG A 525 23.74 -0.94 -7.07
CA ARG A 525 24.87 -0.75 -6.14
C ARG A 525 25.26 -2.06 -5.48
N ASP A 526 24.28 -2.78 -4.92
CA ASP A 526 24.52 -4.09 -4.30
C ASP A 526 25.11 -5.09 -5.31
N PHE A 527 24.65 -5.05 -6.57
CA PHE A 527 25.22 -5.84 -7.65
C PHE A 527 26.70 -5.51 -7.85
N VAL A 528 27.06 -4.21 -7.99
CA VAL A 528 28.46 -3.77 -8.17
C VAL A 528 29.33 -4.15 -6.97
N GLU A 529 28.82 -3.98 -5.74
CA GLU A 529 29.56 -4.36 -4.52
C GLU A 529 29.80 -5.88 -4.46
N GLY A 530 28.80 -6.68 -4.81
CA GLY A 530 28.92 -8.14 -4.87
C GLY A 530 29.90 -8.62 -5.96
N GLN A 531 30.02 -7.90 -7.07
CA GLN A 531 30.93 -8.25 -8.16
C GLN A 531 32.42 -7.97 -7.81
N LYS A 532 32.71 -7.04 -6.89
CA LYS A 532 34.10 -6.74 -6.46
C LYS A 532 34.80 -7.92 -5.81
N GLU A 533 34.06 -8.89 -5.33
CA GLU A 533 34.59 -10.11 -4.69
C GLU A 533 34.94 -11.21 -5.73
N ILE A 534 34.62 -11.01 -7.03
CA ILE A 534 34.82 -11.99 -8.09
C ILE A 534 35.93 -11.51 -9.03
N GLU A 535 37.04 -12.26 -9.14
CA GLU A 535 38.27 -11.86 -9.86
C GLU A 535 38.08 -11.51 -11.36
N GLU A 536 37.02 -12.00 -12.02
CA GLU A 536 36.80 -11.77 -13.46
C GLU A 536 35.59 -10.90 -13.77
N ALA A 537 34.84 -10.42 -12.77
CA ALA A 537 33.62 -9.64 -12.97
C ALA A 537 33.93 -8.15 -13.12
N THR A 538 33.29 -7.51 -14.11
CA THR A 538 33.51 -6.07 -14.38
C THR A 538 32.53 -5.17 -13.64
N GLY A 539 31.42 -5.70 -13.10
CA GLY A 539 30.35 -4.92 -12.46
C GLY A 539 29.72 -3.93 -13.43
N SER A 540 29.67 -4.27 -14.71
CA SER A 540 29.19 -3.39 -15.79
C SER A 540 27.66 -3.35 -15.86
N LEU A 541 27.13 -2.25 -16.43
CA LEU A 541 25.68 -2.11 -16.68
C LEU A 541 25.15 -3.19 -17.63
N ALA A 542 25.98 -3.69 -18.56
CA ALA A 542 25.60 -4.77 -19.47
C ALA A 542 25.40 -6.11 -18.72
N GLU A 543 26.29 -6.43 -17.78
CA GLU A 543 26.14 -7.61 -16.92
C GLU A 543 24.89 -7.52 -16.05
N PHE A 544 24.61 -6.35 -15.46
CA PHE A 544 23.38 -6.12 -14.70
C PHE A 544 22.13 -6.34 -15.57
N LEU A 545 22.09 -5.79 -16.79
CA LEU A 545 20.94 -5.99 -17.70
C LEU A 545 20.77 -7.45 -18.14
N GLN A 546 21.86 -8.20 -18.27
CA GLN A 546 21.77 -9.62 -18.53
C GLN A 546 21.12 -10.38 -17.37
N ASP A 547 21.49 -10.04 -16.14
CA ASP A 547 20.86 -10.58 -14.92
C ASP A 547 19.36 -10.29 -14.88
N VAL A 548 18.96 -9.05 -15.17
CA VAL A 548 17.55 -8.63 -15.24
C VAL A 548 16.80 -9.36 -16.37
N ALA A 549 17.42 -9.52 -17.54
CA ALA A 549 16.80 -10.20 -18.67
C ALA A 549 16.54 -11.69 -18.38
N LEU A 550 17.46 -12.34 -17.68
CA LEU A 550 17.28 -13.73 -17.24
C LEU A 550 16.17 -13.87 -16.20
N ALA A 551 15.94 -12.82 -15.37
CA ALA A 551 14.83 -12.80 -14.42
C ALA A 551 13.44 -12.75 -15.08
N THR A 552 13.29 -12.05 -16.19
CA THR A 552 12.01 -11.95 -16.91
C THR A 552 11.60 -13.23 -17.63
N ASP A 553 12.54 -14.09 -18.01
CA ASP A 553 12.24 -15.38 -18.64
C ASP A 553 11.70 -16.44 -17.65
N LEU A 554 11.95 -16.31 -16.36
CA LEU A 554 11.39 -17.17 -15.31
C LEU A 554 9.92 -16.86 -14.98
N ASP A 555 9.41 -15.71 -15.43
CA ASP A 555 8.00 -15.31 -15.27
C ASP A 555 7.05 -15.89 -16.32
N LYS A 556 7.54 -16.66 -17.28
CA LYS A 556 6.68 -17.33 -18.28
C LYS A 556 5.84 -18.40 -17.60
N GLU A 557 4.53 -18.30 -17.80
CA GLU A 557 3.52 -19.23 -17.30
C GLU A 557 3.93 -20.69 -17.49
N VAL A 558 4.31 -21.34 -16.41
CA VAL A 558 4.37 -22.79 -16.31
C VAL A 558 3.24 -23.17 -15.36
N GLU A 559 2.43 -24.14 -15.73
CA GLU A 559 1.28 -24.67 -14.97
C GLU A 559 1.65 -25.32 -13.62
N ASP A 560 2.88 -25.14 -13.14
CA ASP A 560 3.38 -25.77 -11.93
C ASP A 560 3.11 -24.87 -10.71
N ASP A 561 2.27 -25.33 -9.79
CA ASP A 561 1.91 -24.67 -8.54
C ASP A 561 3.04 -24.70 -7.49
N ASN A 562 4.17 -25.33 -7.77
CA ASN A 562 5.31 -25.43 -6.86
C ASN A 562 6.17 -24.15 -6.85
N ARG A 563 5.61 -23.03 -6.33
CA ARG A 563 6.25 -21.71 -6.31
C ARG A 563 6.01 -21.00 -4.97
N VAL A 564 7.04 -20.30 -4.48
CA VAL A 564 6.90 -19.42 -3.33
C VAL A 564 5.95 -18.25 -3.64
N SER A 565 5.00 -18.02 -2.78
CA SER A 565 4.02 -16.92 -2.91
C SER A 565 4.56 -15.63 -2.32
N LEU A 566 4.71 -14.57 -3.14
CA LEU A 566 5.10 -13.23 -2.73
C LEU A 566 3.91 -12.29 -2.86
N MET A 567 3.51 -11.62 -1.77
CA MET A 567 2.36 -10.71 -1.80
C MET A 567 2.36 -9.69 -0.67
N THR A 568 1.57 -8.63 -0.86
CA THR A 568 1.27 -7.75 0.28
C THR A 568 0.37 -8.45 1.28
N ILE A 569 0.46 -8.08 2.55
CA ILE A 569 -0.39 -8.64 3.62
C ILE A 569 -1.88 -8.48 3.28
N HIS A 570 -2.28 -7.38 2.65
CA HIS A 570 -3.68 -7.16 2.24
C HIS A 570 -4.20 -8.23 1.27
N LEU A 571 -3.34 -8.70 0.35
CA LEU A 571 -3.69 -9.74 -0.62
C LEU A 571 -3.71 -11.13 0.01
N ALA A 572 -2.98 -11.33 1.12
CA ALA A 572 -2.96 -12.59 1.84
C ALA A 572 -4.24 -12.84 2.65
N LYS A 573 -5.10 -11.82 2.82
CA LYS A 573 -6.39 -12.01 3.50
C LYS A 573 -7.24 -13.07 2.78
N GLY A 574 -7.74 -14.04 3.53
CA GLY A 574 -8.49 -15.19 3.00
C GLY A 574 -7.63 -16.39 2.56
N LEU A 575 -6.31 -16.21 2.43
CA LEU A 575 -5.37 -17.29 2.12
C LEU A 575 -4.79 -17.91 3.39
N GLU A 576 -4.10 -19.06 3.24
CA GLU A 576 -3.42 -19.77 4.33
C GLU A 576 -2.23 -20.54 3.75
N PHE A 577 -1.13 -20.63 4.52
CA PHE A 577 0.11 -21.26 4.11
C PHE A 577 0.75 -21.98 5.29
N PRO A 578 1.37 -23.16 5.08
CA PRO A 578 2.11 -23.85 6.13
C PRO A 578 3.23 -22.99 6.76
N TYR A 579 3.98 -22.25 5.94
CA TYR A 579 5.12 -21.44 6.35
C TYR A 579 4.97 -20.00 5.85
N VAL A 580 5.01 -19.04 6.76
CA VAL A 580 4.83 -17.62 6.44
C VAL A 580 6.01 -16.79 6.93
N PHE A 581 6.61 -16.03 6.03
CA PHE A 581 7.60 -15.00 6.33
C PHE A 581 6.94 -13.63 6.29
N ILE A 582 7.01 -12.87 7.39
CA ILE A 582 6.55 -11.48 7.47
C ILE A 582 7.80 -10.61 7.53
N VAL A 583 8.11 -9.94 6.42
CA VAL A 583 9.38 -9.24 6.23
C VAL A 583 9.25 -7.73 6.41
N GLY A 584 10.35 -7.08 6.82
CA GLY A 584 10.41 -5.65 7.06
C GLY A 584 9.59 -5.21 8.25
N MET A 585 9.65 -5.98 9.34
CA MET A 585 9.02 -5.66 10.62
C MET A 585 9.77 -4.53 11.32
N GLU A 586 9.61 -3.30 10.81
CA GLU A 586 10.35 -2.11 11.22
C GLU A 586 9.41 -0.94 11.46
N GLU A 587 9.74 -0.08 12.44
CA GLU A 587 9.06 1.20 12.59
C GLU A 587 9.16 2.03 11.30
N ASP A 588 8.15 2.84 11.03
CA ASP A 588 7.98 3.65 9.82
C ASP A 588 7.81 2.85 8.51
N LEU A 589 7.85 1.52 8.57
CA LEU A 589 7.57 0.62 7.47
C LEU A 589 6.35 -0.27 7.78
N PHE A 590 6.40 -0.99 8.90
CA PHE A 590 5.30 -1.77 9.42
C PHE A 590 5.34 -1.78 10.96
N PRO A 591 4.61 -0.86 11.64
CA PRO A 591 3.57 0.05 11.12
C PRO A 591 4.11 1.16 10.20
N SER A 592 3.27 1.57 9.24
CA SER A 592 3.60 2.67 8.34
C SER A 592 3.74 4.00 9.09
N ALA A 593 4.70 4.85 8.70
CA ALA A 593 4.86 6.20 9.27
C ALA A 593 3.57 7.03 9.20
N LEU A 594 2.78 6.88 8.14
CA LEU A 594 1.51 7.60 7.97
C LEU A 594 0.45 7.17 8.98
N SER A 595 0.47 5.93 9.42
CA SER A 595 -0.52 5.34 10.32
C SER A 595 -0.23 5.60 11.81
N GLN A 596 0.85 6.31 12.13
CA GLN A 596 1.22 6.63 13.52
C GLN A 596 0.53 7.90 14.05
N ASN A 597 -0.14 8.64 13.18
CA ASN A 597 -0.74 9.95 13.55
C ASN A 597 -2.03 9.81 14.38
N THR A 598 -2.80 8.76 14.14
CA THR A 598 -4.03 8.52 14.89
C THR A 598 -4.06 7.11 15.48
N ARG A 599 -4.79 7.00 16.61
CA ARG A 599 -4.98 5.69 17.24
C ARG A 599 -5.73 4.71 16.33
N THR A 600 -6.73 5.18 15.61
CA THR A 600 -7.55 4.35 14.71
C THR A 600 -6.72 3.73 13.60
N GLU A 601 -5.83 4.51 12.99
CA GLU A 601 -4.90 4.02 11.96
C GLU A 601 -3.89 3.01 12.53
N MET A 602 -3.37 3.24 13.74
CA MET A 602 -2.49 2.29 14.40
C MET A 602 -3.22 0.98 14.75
N GLU A 603 -4.48 1.05 15.16
CA GLU A 603 -5.30 -0.14 15.40
C GLU A 603 -5.58 -0.92 14.11
N GLU A 604 -5.69 -0.24 12.95
CA GLU A 604 -5.80 -0.89 11.64
C GLU A 604 -4.49 -1.57 11.21
N GLU A 605 -3.33 -0.92 11.39
CA GLU A 605 -2.01 -1.55 11.13
C GLU A 605 -1.80 -2.79 12.02
N ARG A 606 -2.28 -2.75 13.28
CA ARG A 606 -2.22 -3.90 14.17
C ARG A 606 -3.13 -5.04 13.69
N ARG A 607 -4.33 -4.74 13.18
CA ARG A 607 -5.19 -5.75 12.53
C ARG A 607 -4.51 -6.34 11.29
N LEU A 608 -3.78 -5.51 10.55
CA LEU A 608 -3.02 -5.99 9.39
C LEU A 608 -1.92 -6.98 9.82
N PHE A 609 -1.22 -6.71 10.92
CA PHE A 609 -0.25 -7.65 11.47
C PHE A 609 -0.92 -8.93 12.00
N TYR A 610 -2.03 -8.80 12.70
CA TYR A 610 -2.86 -9.95 13.11
C TYR A 610 -3.26 -10.81 11.90
N VAL A 611 -3.69 -10.18 10.80
CA VAL A 611 -4.00 -10.91 9.56
C VAL A 611 -2.76 -11.63 9.05
N ALA A 612 -1.60 -10.97 8.97
CA ALA A 612 -0.36 -11.59 8.47
C ALA A 612 0.02 -12.84 9.29
N LEU A 613 0.00 -12.72 10.62
CA LEU A 613 0.38 -13.80 11.52
C LEU A 613 -0.58 -14.98 11.44
N THR A 614 -1.89 -14.71 11.34
CA THR A 614 -2.94 -15.74 11.23
C THR A 614 -3.02 -16.41 9.85
N ARG A 615 -2.13 -16.04 8.89
CA ARG A 615 -1.99 -16.80 7.62
C ARG A 615 -1.16 -18.04 7.79
N ALA A 616 -0.31 -18.11 8.82
CA ALA A 616 0.54 -19.25 9.09
C ALA A 616 -0.25 -20.40 9.73
N GLU A 617 -0.04 -21.62 9.20
CA GLU A 617 -0.57 -22.85 9.78
C GLU A 617 0.42 -23.45 10.79
N ARG A 618 1.68 -23.65 10.39
CA ARG A 618 2.71 -24.39 11.14
C ARG A 618 3.79 -23.49 11.70
N GLN A 619 4.35 -22.59 10.86
CA GLN A 619 5.51 -21.78 11.24
C GLN A 619 5.36 -20.34 10.71
N ALA A 620 5.66 -19.37 11.58
CA ALA A 620 5.82 -17.98 11.22
C ALA A 620 7.25 -17.49 11.48
N TYR A 621 7.77 -16.67 10.56
CA TYR A 621 9.03 -15.98 10.65
C TYR A 621 8.78 -14.47 10.60
N LEU A 622 9.36 -13.73 11.55
CA LEU A 622 9.35 -12.27 11.56
C LEU A 622 10.76 -11.79 11.27
N THR A 623 10.93 -10.96 10.23
CA THR A 623 12.27 -10.46 9.91
C THR A 623 12.29 -8.94 9.88
N TYR A 624 13.41 -8.35 10.31
CA TYR A 624 13.67 -6.91 10.24
C TYR A 624 15.16 -6.65 10.01
N THR A 625 15.49 -5.42 9.62
CA THR A 625 16.87 -5.03 9.33
C THR A 625 17.40 -4.00 10.34
N GLU A 626 18.72 -3.94 10.51
CA GLU A 626 19.37 -2.85 11.27
C GLU A 626 19.40 -1.57 10.44
N ASN A 627 19.66 -1.73 9.14
CA ASN A 627 19.77 -0.64 8.20
C ASN A 627 19.00 -0.99 6.93
N ARG A 628 18.23 -0.03 6.46
CA ARG A 628 17.49 -0.15 5.19
C ARG A 628 17.79 1.05 4.28
N TYR A 629 17.99 0.77 3.02
CA TYR A 629 18.10 1.83 2.04
C TYR A 629 16.73 2.49 1.83
N ARG A 630 16.62 3.77 2.22
CA ARG A 630 15.43 4.60 1.97
C ARG A 630 15.90 5.94 1.39
N TRP A 631 15.27 6.40 0.30
CA TRP A 631 15.59 7.69 -0.31
C TRP A 631 17.05 7.81 -0.79
N GLY A 632 17.65 6.71 -1.25
CA GLY A 632 19.04 6.66 -1.67
C GLY A 632 20.06 6.80 -0.53
N LYS A 633 19.62 6.68 0.74
CA LYS A 633 20.46 6.72 1.93
C LYS A 633 20.25 5.49 2.77
N LEU A 634 21.32 5.00 3.34
CA LEU A 634 21.26 3.99 4.40
C LEU A 634 20.70 4.67 5.65
N MET A 635 19.60 4.16 6.17
CA MET A 635 18.95 4.67 7.38
C MET A 635 18.87 3.55 8.41
N ASP A 636 19.19 3.89 9.66
CA ASP A 636 18.99 2.99 10.77
C ASP A 636 17.49 2.65 10.87
N ALA A 637 17.17 1.38 11.05
CA ALA A 637 15.82 0.88 11.23
C ALA A 637 15.67 0.33 12.66
N GLU A 638 14.55 0.66 13.29
CA GLU A 638 14.17 0.11 14.58
C GLU A 638 13.19 -1.06 14.39
N PRO A 639 13.26 -2.11 15.22
CA PRO A 639 12.30 -3.20 15.14
C PRO A 639 10.88 -2.69 15.37
N SER A 640 9.92 -3.28 14.67
CA SER A 640 8.51 -2.97 14.81
C SER A 640 8.02 -3.19 16.24
N ARG A 641 7.28 -2.22 16.79
CA ARG A 641 6.60 -2.37 18.08
C ARG A 641 5.67 -3.60 18.16
N PHE A 642 5.18 -4.07 17.03
CA PHE A 642 4.32 -5.25 16.98
C PHE A 642 5.05 -6.54 17.41
N ILE A 643 6.38 -6.60 17.27
CA ILE A 643 7.18 -7.73 17.79
C ILE A 643 7.17 -7.69 19.33
N GLU A 644 7.24 -6.49 19.92
CA GLU A 644 7.24 -6.32 21.40
C GLU A 644 5.84 -6.55 22.01
N GLU A 645 4.77 -6.46 21.21
CA GLU A 645 3.40 -6.76 21.63
C GLU A 645 3.14 -8.27 21.76
N ILE A 646 4.03 -9.13 21.26
CA ILE A 646 3.99 -10.57 21.44
C ILE A 646 4.76 -10.93 22.70
N ASN A 647 4.18 -11.79 23.55
CA ASN A 647 4.89 -12.29 24.72
C ASN A 647 6.13 -13.11 24.31
N ASP A 648 7.28 -12.83 24.92
CA ASP A 648 8.56 -13.49 24.62
C ASP A 648 8.50 -15.03 24.72
N CYS A 649 7.56 -15.60 25.47
CA CYS A 649 7.39 -17.06 25.56
C CYS A 649 6.94 -17.72 24.24
N TYR A 650 6.43 -16.96 23.28
CA TYR A 650 6.03 -17.42 21.94
C TYR A 650 7.08 -17.10 20.87
N LEU A 651 8.19 -16.42 21.23
CA LEU A 651 9.21 -15.96 20.29
C LEU A 651 10.52 -16.73 20.49
N GLU A 652 11.18 -17.07 19.37
CA GLU A 652 12.54 -17.59 19.30
C GLU A 652 13.40 -16.61 18.49
N TYR A 653 14.35 -15.94 19.16
CA TYR A 653 15.26 -15.03 18.50
C TYR A 653 16.45 -15.80 17.92
N LEU A 654 16.54 -15.87 16.59
CA LEU A 654 17.65 -16.52 15.87
C LEU A 654 18.94 -15.70 15.91
N THR A 655 18.81 -14.39 16.11
CA THR A 655 19.93 -13.46 16.37
C THR A 655 19.80 -12.90 17.77
N PRO A 656 20.90 -12.68 18.51
CA PRO A 656 20.84 -12.17 19.87
C PRO A 656 19.99 -10.89 19.95
N LYS A 657 19.08 -10.85 20.91
CA LYS A 657 18.33 -9.64 21.26
C LYS A 657 19.32 -8.69 21.91
N ASP A 658 19.89 -7.75 21.12
CA ASP A 658 20.72 -6.73 21.73
C ASP A 658 19.86 -5.92 22.69
N SER A 659 20.29 -5.85 23.93
CA SER A 659 19.71 -4.94 24.90
C SER A 659 20.05 -3.51 24.46
N TYR A 660 19.30 -2.97 23.51
CA TYR A 660 19.29 -1.52 23.23
C TYR A 660 18.59 -0.78 24.39
N ARG A 661 19.11 -0.93 25.60
CA ARG A 661 19.01 0.11 26.59
C ARG A 661 20.18 1.02 26.32
N TYR A 662 19.84 2.23 25.84
CA TYR A 662 20.65 3.44 25.85
C TYR A 662 22.03 3.23 26.50
N ARG A 663 23.06 2.86 25.75
CA ARG A 663 24.43 3.10 26.16
C ARG A 663 24.72 4.53 25.71
N PRO A 664 24.81 5.48 26.64
CA PRO A 664 25.34 6.79 26.28
C PRO A 664 26.72 6.55 25.68
N LEU A 665 26.95 7.12 24.49
CA LEU A 665 28.19 7.01 23.72
C LEU A 665 29.43 7.54 24.48
N VAL A 666 29.25 8.02 25.68
CA VAL A 666 30.33 8.46 26.59
C VAL A 666 30.04 7.94 28.00
N ASN A 667 30.85 7.01 28.47
CA ASN A 667 30.87 6.61 29.88
C ASN A 667 31.53 7.74 30.65
N ILE A 668 30.74 8.71 31.12
CA ILE A 668 31.19 9.89 31.88
C ILE A 668 31.82 9.44 33.21
N ASP A 669 31.49 8.27 33.73
CA ASP A 669 32.02 7.71 34.98
C ASP A 669 33.47 7.14 34.86
N ALA A 670 34.00 7.01 33.65
CA ALA A 670 35.35 6.52 33.42
C ALA A 670 36.45 7.57 33.80
N PHE A 671 36.10 8.81 34.04
CA PHE A 671 37.03 9.91 34.33
C PHE A 671 36.90 10.53 35.72
N ALA A 672 36.03 10.01 36.61
CA ALA A 672 35.93 10.46 37.98
C ALA A 672 36.68 9.50 38.91
N PRO A 673 37.61 9.96 39.75
CA PRO A 673 38.25 9.09 40.77
C PRO A 673 37.23 8.66 41.81
N VAL A 674 36.98 7.36 41.90
CA VAL A 674 36.04 6.80 42.88
C VAL A 674 36.66 6.86 44.28
N ASP A 675 36.16 7.73 45.13
CA ASP A 675 36.45 7.73 46.56
C ASP A 675 35.72 6.55 47.25
N LYS A 676 36.46 5.47 47.50
CA LYS A 676 35.94 4.24 48.11
C LYS A 676 35.56 4.35 49.59
N SER A 677 35.70 5.51 50.22
CA SER A 677 35.42 5.69 51.65
C SER A 677 33.94 5.94 52.01
N LYS A 678 33.06 6.15 51.02
CA LYS A 678 31.64 6.47 51.28
C LYS A 678 30.63 5.34 51.01
N LEU A 679 31.11 4.12 50.78
CA LEU A 679 30.25 2.95 50.56
C LEU A 679 30.02 2.13 51.84
N ARG A 680 29.63 2.79 52.95
CA ARG A 680 29.11 2.05 54.11
C ARG A 680 27.92 2.75 54.70
N GLN A 681 26.80 2.01 54.74
CA GLN A 681 25.55 2.23 55.47
C GLN A 681 24.51 3.21 54.87
N GLN A 682 23.60 2.66 54.12
CA GLN A 682 22.21 3.08 54.21
C GLN A 682 21.30 1.83 54.15
N LYS A 683 20.56 1.62 55.24
CA LYS A 683 19.46 0.67 55.37
C LYS A 683 18.26 1.16 54.52
N PRO A 684 17.41 0.27 53.96
CA PRO A 684 16.22 0.69 53.23
C PRO A 684 15.18 1.21 54.22
N THR A 685 14.79 2.48 54.11
CA THR A 685 13.62 3.05 54.75
C THR A 685 12.43 2.95 53.78
N ASN A 686 11.44 2.14 54.19
CA ASN A 686 10.12 2.13 53.58
C ASN A 686 9.42 3.46 53.89
N SER A 687 9.30 4.32 52.88
CA SER A 687 8.40 5.48 52.93
C SER A 687 7.57 5.49 51.63
N PRO A 688 6.25 5.64 51.70
CA PRO A 688 5.42 5.69 50.51
C PRO A 688 5.67 6.98 49.70
N PRO A 689 5.50 6.96 48.37
CA PRO A 689 5.73 8.15 47.55
C PRO A 689 4.71 9.24 47.86
N PRO A 690 5.11 10.53 47.78
CA PRO A 690 4.22 11.65 48.10
C PRO A 690 3.07 11.75 47.10
N ALA A 691 1.88 11.97 47.65
CA ALA A 691 0.64 12.13 46.88
C ALA A 691 0.70 13.37 45.96
N TYR A 692 0.39 13.14 44.69
CA TYR A 692 0.29 14.18 43.66
C TYR A 692 -0.87 15.15 43.98
N LYS A 693 -0.55 16.38 44.33
CA LYS A 693 -1.56 17.45 44.52
C LYS A 693 -1.94 18.02 43.16
N LYS A 694 -3.21 17.91 42.78
CA LYS A 694 -3.75 18.58 41.59
C LYS A 694 -3.56 20.09 41.70
N PRO A 695 -3.14 20.79 40.63
CA PRO A 695 -3.03 22.27 40.64
C PRO A 695 -4.40 22.93 40.81
N ASN A 696 -4.44 24.03 41.53
CA ASN A 696 -5.64 24.81 41.85
C ASN A 696 -6.13 25.57 40.59
N GLU A 697 -7.45 25.76 40.45
CA GLU A 697 -8.09 26.38 39.27
C GLU A 697 -7.56 27.80 38.93
N GLU A 698 -7.00 28.52 39.87
CA GLU A 698 -6.37 29.82 39.61
C GLU A 698 -5.04 29.74 38.86
N GLN A 699 -4.29 28.63 38.98
CA GLN A 699 -3.06 28.39 38.20
C GLN A 699 -3.38 28.00 36.77
N LEU A 700 -4.50 27.33 36.53
CA LEU A 700 -4.98 27.00 35.20
C LEU A 700 -5.52 28.20 34.42
N LYS A 701 -6.06 29.20 35.10
CA LYS A 701 -6.51 30.46 34.47
C LYS A 701 -5.35 31.36 34.01
N LYS A 702 -4.20 31.33 34.67
CA LYS A 702 -2.99 32.07 34.25
C LYS A 702 -2.30 31.47 33.02
N LEU A 703 -2.45 30.17 32.77
CA LEU A 703 -1.93 29.50 31.58
C LEU A 703 -2.82 29.66 30.33
N ARG A 704 -4.09 30.08 30.48
CA ARG A 704 -5.04 30.30 29.37
C ARG A 704 -5.04 31.72 28.80
N LEU A 705 -4.25 32.63 29.30
CA LEU A 705 -4.27 34.06 28.90
C LEU A 705 -3.13 34.52 28.02
N GLN A 706 -2.28 33.58 27.52
CA GLN A 706 -1.34 33.90 26.45
C GLN A 706 -1.84 33.25 25.14
N LYS A 707 -2.69 33.99 24.40
CA LYS A 707 -2.91 33.74 22.99
C LYS A 707 -1.61 34.03 22.26
N PRO A 708 -1.14 33.16 21.33
CA PRO A 708 -0.08 33.55 20.42
C PRO A 708 -0.62 34.64 19.49
N GLU A 709 0.00 35.81 19.50
CA GLU A 709 -0.22 36.81 18.47
C GLU A 709 0.08 36.19 17.09
N GLN A 710 -0.91 36.30 16.23
CA GLN A 710 -0.76 35.94 14.82
C GLN A 710 0.32 36.82 14.21
N ALA A 711 1.45 36.22 13.86
CA ALA A 711 2.47 36.87 13.04
C ALA A 711 1.88 37.15 11.66
N LYS A 712 1.73 38.43 11.34
CA LYS A 712 1.42 38.92 9.98
C LYS A 712 2.51 38.44 9.02
N PRO A 713 2.19 38.12 7.75
CA PRO A 713 3.21 37.77 6.76
C PRO A 713 4.14 38.96 6.54
N VAL A 714 5.42 38.76 6.80
CA VAL A 714 6.48 39.76 6.53
C VAL A 714 6.69 39.77 5.02
N ALA A 715 6.45 40.93 4.45
CA ALA A 715 6.79 41.28 3.08
C ALA A 715 8.28 41.05 2.81
N THR A 716 8.61 40.66 1.58
CA THR A 716 9.96 40.60 0.99
C THR A 716 10.70 41.90 1.24
N GLY A 717 11.59 41.91 2.24
CA GLY A 717 12.43 43.05 2.57
C GLY A 717 13.69 42.60 3.29
N ASP A 718 14.84 42.92 2.71
CA ASP A 718 16.21 42.96 3.23
C ASP A 718 16.69 41.75 4.06
N ILE A 719 17.50 40.91 3.41
CA ILE A 719 18.34 39.93 4.09
C ILE A 719 19.33 40.73 4.97
N PRO A 720 19.35 40.47 6.31
CA PRO A 720 20.31 41.21 7.17
C PRO A 720 21.73 41.02 6.68
N GLU A 721 22.49 42.08 6.62
CA GLU A 721 23.90 42.03 6.25
C GLU A 721 24.67 41.29 7.36
N VAL A 722 25.12 40.09 7.04
CA VAL A 722 25.90 39.26 7.96
C VAL A 722 27.35 39.23 7.49
N ALA A 723 28.29 39.60 8.36
CA ALA A 723 29.72 39.57 8.13
C ALA A 723 30.41 38.57 9.08
N VAL A 724 31.59 38.11 8.69
CA VAL A 724 32.47 37.30 9.53
C VAL A 724 32.75 38.05 10.85
N GLY A 725 32.58 37.39 11.98
CA GLY A 725 32.70 37.94 13.32
C GLY A 725 31.41 38.43 13.94
N ASN A 726 30.32 38.56 13.18
CA ASN A 726 29.01 38.87 13.77
C ASN A 726 28.52 37.78 14.71
N THR A 727 27.90 38.16 15.79
CA THR A 727 27.18 37.25 16.70
C THR A 727 25.73 37.21 16.28
N ILE A 728 25.18 36.00 16.09
CA ILE A 728 23.78 35.80 15.74
C ILE A 728 23.06 34.94 16.78
N LEU A 729 21.77 35.17 16.94
CA LEU A 729 20.88 34.37 17.73
C LEU A 729 19.91 33.64 16.80
N HIS A 730 20.06 32.33 16.69
CA HIS A 730 19.19 31.48 15.87
C HIS A 730 18.14 30.82 16.75
N GLU A 731 16.88 30.80 16.31
CA GLU A 731 15.75 30.25 17.07
C GLU A 731 15.98 28.82 17.59
N ARG A 732 16.64 27.97 16.79
CA ARG A 732 16.86 26.56 17.11
C ARG A 732 18.22 26.22 17.70
N PHE A 733 19.26 26.96 17.32
CA PHE A 733 20.65 26.65 17.71
C PHE A 733 21.25 27.59 18.75
N GLY A 734 20.50 28.61 19.16
CA GLY A 734 20.94 29.58 20.17
C GLY A 734 21.96 30.59 19.61
N LYS A 735 22.82 31.08 20.50
CA LYS A 735 23.83 32.08 20.18
C LYS A 735 25.05 31.47 19.49
N GLY A 736 25.52 32.11 18.42
CA GLY A 736 26.67 31.65 17.66
C GLY A 736 27.40 32.79 16.97
N VAL A 737 28.70 32.58 16.62
CA VAL A 737 29.55 33.53 15.92
C VAL A 737 29.75 33.07 14.49
N VAL A 738 29.60 33.99 13.54
CA VAL A 738 29.81 33.74 12.14
C VAL A 738 31.32 33.65 11.86
N ILE A 739 31.75 32.50 11.35
CA ILE A 739 33.18 32.22 11.06
C ILE A 739 33.53 32.39 9.58
N ASP A 740 32.53 32.21 8.69
CA ASP A 740 32.74 32.37 7.25
C ASP A 740 31.42 32.71 6.55
N VAL A 741 31.50 33.43 5.40
CA VAL A 741 30.34 33.80 4.59
C VAL A 741 30.68 33.59 3.11
N GLU A 742 30.00 32.62 2.48
CA GLU A 742 30.18 32.26 1.07
C GLU A 742 28.96 32.69 0.20
N GLY A 743 29.22 33.03 -1.05
CA GLY A 743 28.21 33.36 -2.07
C GLY A 743 27.82 34.84 -2.13
N SER A 744 27.01 35.20 -3.12
CA SER A 744 26.50 36.55 -3.34
C SER A 744 24.98 36.55 -3.55
N GLY A 745 24.31 37.65 -3.18
CA GLY A 745 22.86 37.81 -3.37
C GLY A 745 22.01 36.89 -2.49
N ALA A 746 20.96 36.32 -3.06
CA ALA A 746 19.93 35.55 -2.33
C ALA A 746 20.43 34.18 -1.83
N ASP A 747 21.52 33.64 -2.35
CA ASP A 747 22.03 32.30 -2.01
C ASP A 747 23.26 32.36 -1.07
N ARG A 748 23.46 33.49 -0.37
CA ARG A 748 24.51 33.62 0.64
C ARG A 748 24.37 32.59 1.75
N LYS A 749 25.51 31.95 2.09
CA LYS A 749 25.62 30.97 3.17
C LYS A 749 26.57 31.50 4.24
N ALA A 750 26.18 31.40 5.50
CA ALA A 750 27.05 31.72 6.63
C ALA A 750 27.39 30.47 7.41
N LYS A 751 28.67 30.24 7.63
CA LYS A 751 29.17 29.22 8.55
C LYS A 751 29.24 29.79 9.95
N VAL A 752 28.48 29.22 10.89
CA VAL A 752 28.30 29.75 12.25
C VAL A 752 28.73 28.73 13.25
N ARG A 753 29.54 29.13 14.24
CA ARG A 753 29.90 28.32 15.40
C ARG A 753 28.99 28.68 16.57
N PHE A 754 28.07 27.77 16.91
CA PHE A 754 27.13 27.92 18.02
C PHE A 754 27.72 27.44 19.33
N GLU A 755 27.37 28.10 20.43
CA GLU A 755 27.89 27.78 21.79
C GLU A 755 27.53 26.35 22.23
N ASN A 756 26.32 25.85 21.85
CA ASN A 756 25.81 24.53 22.23
C ASN A 756 25.56 23.59 21.05
N GLY A 757 26.00 23.92 19.83
CA GLY A 757 25.61 23.17 18.62
C GLY A 757 26.72 22.90 17.60
N GLY A 758 27.98 23.23 17.90
CA GLY A 758 29.11 23.10 16.97
C GLY A 758 28.98 24.00 15.74
N GLU A 759 29.71 23.70 14.69
CA GLU A 759 29.69 24.47 13.45
C GLU A 759 28.55 24.04 12.52
N LYS A 760 27.75 25.01 12.05
CA LYS A 760 26.64 24.79 11.13
C LYS A 760 26.69 25.81 9.99
N THR A 761 26.35 25.37 8.79
CA THR A 761 26.19 26.27 7.63
C THR A 761 24.72 26.63 7.47
N LEU A 762 24.40 27.91 7.53
CA LEU A 762 23.07 28.49 7.38
C LEU A 762 22.92 29.12 6.01
N ILE A 763 21.83 28.84 5.30
CA ILE A 763 21.46 29.62 4.10
C ILE A 763 20.66 30.83 4.58
N LEU A 764 21.21 32.02 4.45
CA LEU A 764 20.67 33.22 5.08
C LEU A 764 19.26 33.60 4.67
N ARG A 765 18.84 33.21 3.46
CA ARG A 765 17.47 33.42 2.96
C ARG A 765 16.41 32.66 3.74
N PHE A 766 16.76 31.49 4.29
CA PHE A 766 15.81 30.61 4.96
C PHE A 766 16.03 30.51 6.46
N ALA A 767 17.12 31.01 6.97
CA ALA A 767 17.46 30.95 8.37
C ALA A 767 16.78 32.05 9.18
N LYS A 768 16.01 31.65 10.22
CA LYS A 768 15.40 32.60 11.15
C LYS A 768 16.39 32.93 12.26
N PHE A 769 17.06 34.06 12.15
CA PHE A 769 18.04 34.54 13.13
C PHE A 769 17.96 36.04 13.31
N LYS A 770 18.54 36.55 14.39
CA LYS A 770 18.79 38.00 14.63
C LYS A 770 20.28 38.21 14.78
N VAL A 771 20.81 39.26 14.20
CA VAL A 771 22.19 39.73 14.43
C VAL A 771 22.15 40.51 15.74
N LEU A 772 23.04 40.16 16.69
CA LEU A 772 23.11 40.78 18.02
C LEU A 772 24.09 41.96 18.03
#